data_acd23330b6110f05147aa1135236b6ca
#
_entry.id   acd23330b6110f05147aa1135236b6ca
#
_cell.length_a   1.000
_cell.length_b   1.000
_cell.length_c   1.000
_cell.angle_alpha   90.00
_cell.angle_beta   90.00
_cell.angle_gamma   90.00
#
_symmetry.space_group_name_H-M   'P 1'
#
loop_
_entity.id
_entity.type
_entity.pdbx_description
1 polymer ?
#
loop_
_entity_poly.entity_id
_entity_poly.type
_entity_poly.pdbx_seq_one_letter_code
_entity_poly.pdbx_strand_id
1 'polypeptide(L)'
;MTSGLNYKKGGDKTEKVGSYMSGASDYSEIYTLFGESYKRVQKSNSNTVYGEAEIMEDSAAESAAPADNGVSEATGASSDTGSGEFYKTYDQEQDVLEADAVKTDGERIYHINNYYEPEEDGLYYNDVVCYLEVADADNGTLTPSAKINLSDIFGRYYTKYDNSSFNVDDMYLYNDMVVVIGSGYSYSDDDYSECYTTCAAFFTAEDDPQLIDVYSQDGAYSDVRISPDGYLYLVSNYETASYTDIEDENMIAEYIPACGVNDDINYLAAGDIFLPEEGFGDSYNLSYTLIGSIDLNTSGAATPVQTKALAGYMGSIYCSSDNLYTAYGWDDTDITRFSIGAGEITPVASCTIEGVVKDQFSMSEYNGYFRVAATKDTYKKTYDYTDDDIYWWDAFSDSSDDSGYYTYKFISRENRVYVLDLDLNEVGSVKGFGEDENIKSVSFSGDMAYVVTYRQTDPLFSIDLSDPTSPVILDELELPGYSTYMQQWGDGQLLGFGVADENGISNGVKLVMFDNSDPNELRQMGSVEILGSEDETSWISVYSEAQWERKALMIAPEKNLIAVPICRNEYNYGSDSSYDRNEYYYVFFSYENGEFVQRGMIEPDTDSSDTGFNRAIYIGDYVYVVVNNTITAADIETFTVTDSVTF
;
A
#
# COMPACT_ATOMS: atom_id res chain seq x y z
N MET A 1 -17.64 -4.59 9.55
CA MET A 1 -18.29 -3.41 10.15
C MET A 1 -18.58 -2.45 9.03
N THR A 2 -19.83 -2.10 8.78
CA THR A 2 -20.25 -1.34 7.60
C THR A 2 -20.42 0.11 8.03
N SER A 3 -19.48 0.99 7.69
CA SER A 3 -19.68 2.42 7.73
C SER A 3 -20.77 2.78 6.69
N GLY A 4 -21.89 3.32 7.15
CA GLY A 4 -23.00 3.71 6.28
C GLY A 4 -22.62 4.93 5.45
N LEU A 5 -22.33 4.73 4.18
CA LEU A 5 -22.16 5.80 3.20
C LEU A 5 -23.52 6.31 2.73
N ASN A 6 -23.72 7.61 2.80
CA ASN A 6 -24.86 8.29 2.21
C ASN A 6 -24.81 8.15 0.68
N TYR A 7 -25.72 7.35 0.11
CA TYR A 7 -25.93 7.29 -1.34
C TYR A 7 -26.56 8.61 -1.84
N LYS A 8 -25.76 9.55 -2.33
CA LYS A 8 -26.26 10.59 -3.23
C LYS A 8 -26.48 9.98 -4.62
N LYS A 9 -27.59 10.28 -5.26
CA LYS A 9 -27.90 9.88 -6.63
C LYS A 9 -26.81 10.41 -7.58
N GLY A 10 -26.21 9.49 -8.35
CA GLY A 10 -25.20 9.82 -9.35
C GLY A 10 -25.67 10.91 -10.32
N GLY A 11 -24.86 11.91 -10.44
CA GLY A 11 -24.86 12.89 -11.52
C GLY A 11 -23.51 12.77 -12.22
N ASP A 12 -23.51 12.91 -13.53
CA ASP A 12 -22.34 12.84 -14.45
C ASP A 12 -21.33 13.97 -14.22
N LYS A 13 -20.91 14.24 -12.98
CA LYS A 13 -19.91 15.28 -12.64
C LYS A 13 -19.21 14.91 -11.35
N THR A 14 -17.89 15.18 -11.28
CA THR A 14 -17.17 15.27 -10.03
C THR A 14 -17.90 16.25 -9.11
N GLU A 15 -18.41 15.75 -7.99
CA GLU A 15 -18.99 16.63 -6.96
C GLU A 15 -17.84 17.09 -6.05
N LYS A 16 -17.78 18.41 -5.76
CA LYS A 16 -16.90 18.91 -4.71
C LYS A 16 -17.43 18.39 -3.39
N VAL A 17 -16.66 17.57 -2.69
CA VAL A 17 -16.82 17.33 -1.28
C VAL A 17 -16.50 18.66 -0.57
N GLY A 18 -17.25 19.01 0.47
CA GLY A 18 -17.01 20.23 1.21
C GLY A 18 -15.54 20.43 1.53
N SER A 19 -15.00 21.62 1.30
CA SER A 19 -13.59 21.89 1.53
C SER A 19 -13.26 21.75 3.01
N TYR A 20 -12.15 21.15 3.35
CA TYR A 20 -11.58 21.18 4.71
C TYR A 20 -11.01 22.58 4.95
N MET A 21 -11.86 23.52 5.39
CA MET A 21 -11.52 24.95 5.32
C MET A 21 -10.70 25.48 6.47
N SER A 22 -10.74 24.88 7.65
CA SER A 22 -9.99 25.32 8.82
C SER A 22 -9.88 24.22 9.87
N GLY A 23 -8.88 24.33 10.73
CA GLY A 23 -8.82 23.56 11.95
C GLY A 23 -9.99 23.88 12.87
N ALA A 24 -10.38 22.94 13.72
CA ALA A 24 -11.44 23.12 14.70
C ALA A 24 -11.13 24.29 15.64
N SER A 25 -12.16 25.01 16.07
CA SER A 25 -12.00 26.15 17.00
C SER A 25 -11.60 25.71 18.40
N ASP A 26 -12.13 24.57 18.84
CA ASP A 26 -11.87 23.92 20.12
C ASP A 26 -12.33 22.45 20.11
N TYR A 27 -12.03 21.69 21.16
CA TYR A 27 -12.43 20.29 21.26
C TYR A 27 -13.94 20.09 21.41
N SER A 28 -14.66 21.09 21.93
CA SER A 28 -16.13 21.04 22.06
C SER A 28 -16.82 21.02 20.70
N GLU A 29 -16.26 21.70 19.71
CA GLU A 29 -16.75 21.64 18.32
C GLU A 29 -16.63 20.21 17.77
N ILE A 30 -15.46 19.56 17.94
CA ILE A 30 -15.21 18.19 17.51
C ILE A 30 -16.19 17.24 18.18
N TYR A 31 -16.32 17.32 19.51
CA TYR A 31 -17.23 16.48 20.29
C TYR A 31 -18.69 16.66 19.88
N THR A 32 -19.11 17.90 19.60
CA THR A 32 -20.46 18.21 19.16
C THR A 32 -20.78 17.57 17.80
N LEU A 33 -19.87 17.74 16.83
CA LEU A 33 -20.02 17.15 15.50
C LEU A 33 -20.01 15.62 15.54
N PHE A 34 -19.21 15.03 16.43
CA PHE A 34 -19.22 13.60 16.67
C PHE A 34 -20.58 13.12 17.19
N GLY A 35 -21.14 13.81 18.19
CA GLY A 35 -22.47 13.51 18.71
C GLY A 35 -23.59 13.66 17.67
N GLU A 36 -23.44 14.55 16.70
CA GLU A 36 -24.39 14.70 15.59
C GLU A 36 -24.27 13.54 14.59
N SER A 37 -23.05 13.10 14.25
CA SER A 37 -22.78 11.92 13.43
C SER A 37 -23.42 10.67 14.05
N TYR A 38 -23.13 10.41 15.32
CA TYR A 38 -23.69 9.29 16.06
C TYR A 38 -25.24 9.28 16.04
N LYS A 39 -25.87 10.44 16.25
CA LYS A 39 -27.35 10.55 16.20
C LYS A 39 -27.93 10.27 14.82
N ARG A 40 -27.20 10.61 13.74
CA ARG A 40 -27.63 10.28 12.37
C ARG A 40 -27.63 8.78 12.15
N VAL A 41 -26.56 8.07 12.58
CA VAL A 41 -26.50 6.60 12.50
C VAL A 41 -27.62 5.93 13.29
N GLN A 42 -27.88 6.37 14.52
CA GLN A 42 -28.98 5.84 15.34
C GLN A 42 -30.34 5.99 14.65
N LYS A 43 -30.57 7.12 13.98
CA LYS A 43 -31.80 7.37 13.25
C LYS A 43 -31.90 6.53 11.97
N SER A 44 -30.80 6.30 11.28
CA SER A 44 -30.73 5.44 10.10
C SER A 44 -31.04 3.99 10.47
N ASN A 45 -30.42 3.48 11.54
CA ASN A 45 -30.60 2.10 11.99
C ASN A 45 -31.98 1.83 12.58
N SER A 46 -32.65 2.83 13.17
CA SER A 46 -34.03 2.66 13.63
C SER A 46 -35.03 2.43 12.48
N ASN A 47 -34.60 2.67 11.24
CA ASN A 47 -35.40 2.47 10.02
C ASN A 47 -34.91 1.27 9.18
N THR A 48 -33.92 0.47 9.65
CA THR A 48 -33.35 -0.66 8.91
C THR A 48 -33.44 -1.91 9.77
N VAL A 49 -34.26 -2.86 9.37
CA VAL A 49 -34.26 -4.23 9.95
C VAL A 49 -33.18 -5.04 9.23
N TYR A 50 -32.28 -5.66 9.99
CA TYR A 50 -31.20 -6.50 9.45
C TYR A 50 -31.80 -7.80 8.86
N GLY A 51 -31.66 -8.00 7.55
CA GLY A 51 -31.76 -9.31 6.92
C GLY A 51 -30.36 -9.93 6.82
N GLU A 52 -30.19 -11.16 7.26
CA GLU A 52 -28.97 -11.93 7.02
C GLU A 52 -28.72 -12.04 5.52
N ALA A 53 -27.55 -11.57 5.07
CA ALA A 53 -27.13 -11.77 3.70
C ALA A 53 -26.73 -13.23 3.51
N GLU A 54 -27.38 -13.98 2.64
CA GLU A 54 -26.81 -15.21 2.09
C GLU A 54 -25.52 -14.84 1.35
N ILE A 55 -24.40 -15.32 1.88
CA ILE A 55 -23.09 -15.22 1.25
C ILE A 55 -23.16 -16.14 0.02
N MET A 56 -23.31 -15.59 -1.17
CA MET A 56 -22.94 -16.30 -2.36
C MET A 56 -21.42 -16.42 -2.37
N GLU A 57 -20.95 -17.65 -2.19
CA GLU A 57 -19.59 -18.04 -2.53
C GLU A 57 -19.41 -17.83 -4.04
N ASP A 58 -18.87 -16.69 -4.42
CA ASP A 58 -18.00 -16.60 -5.60
C ASP A 58 -17.16 -15.32 -5.52
N SER A 59 -15.88 -15.48 -5.74
CA SER A 59 -14.78 -14.55 -5.61
C SER A 59 -14.31 -14.32 -4.16
N ALA A 60 -13.21 -14.98 -3.84
CA ALA A 60 -12.30 -14.49 -2.84
C ALA A 60 -11.99 -13.02 -3.15
N ALA A 61 -12.60 -12.11 -2.40
CA ALA A 61 -12.06 -10.80 -2.26
C ALA A 61 -10.76 -11.02 -1.49
N GLU A 62 -9.64 -11.08 -2.20
CA GLU A 62 -8.36 -10.84 -1.62
C GLU A 62 -8.49 -9.54 -0.84
N SER A 63 -8.30 -9.64 0.47
CA SER A 63 -7.98 -8.49 1.28
C SER A 63 -6.68 -7.98 0.68
N ALA A 64 -6.76 -6.94 -0.14
CA ALA A 64 -5.59 -6.22 -0.56
C ALA A 64 -4.97 -5.66 0.70
N ALA A 65 -3.86 -6.24 1.11
CA ALA A 65 -2.84 -5.49 1.82
C ALA A 65 -2.55 -4.24 0.97
N PRO A 66 -2.21 -3.10 1.55
CA PRO A 66 -1.92 -1.91 0.78
C PRO A 66 -0.81 -2.24 -0.21
N ALA A 67 -1.19 -2.38 -1.49
CA ALA A 67 -0.24 -2.62 -2.56
C ALA A 67 0.41 -1.27 -2.86
N ASP A 68 1.66 -1.19 -2.55
CA ASP A 68 2.52 -0.08 -2.90
C ASP A 68 2.88 -0.17 -4.39
N ASN A 69 2.79 0.96 -5.23
CA ASN A 69 3.76 1.39 -6.22
C ASN A 69 3.49 1.58 -7.70
N GLY A 70 4.10 2.45 -8.29
CA GLY A 70 4.81 3.37 -9.02
C GLY A 70 4.96 3.39 -10.50
N VAL A 71 5.23 4.47 -11.16
CA VAL A 71 6.38 4.77 -12.03
C VAL A 71 6.36 6.18 -12.59
N SER A 72 7.49 6.91 -12.54
CA SER A 72 7.82 8.01 -13.44
C SER A 72 9.27 7.90 -13.93
N GLU A 73 9.61 8.54 -15.03
CA GLU A 73 10.93 8.52 -15.64
C GLU A 73 12.01 9.00 -14.66
N ALA A 74 12.90 8.11 -14.26
CA ALA A 74 14.09 8.46 -13.48
C ALA A 74 15.19 8.95 -14.42
N THR A 75 15.34 10.26 -14.55
CA THR A 75 16.59 10.90 -14.95
C THR A 75 16.95 11.96 -13.92
N GLY A 76 17.60 11.56 -12.85
CA GLY A 76 18.06 12.51 -11.84
C GLY A 76 19.02 11.85 -10.87
N ALA A 77 20.27 12.26 -10.91
CA ALA A 77 21.25 11.86 -9.93
C ALA A 77 20.90 12.48 -8.59
N SER A 78 20.49 11.68 -7.61
CA SER A 78 20.54 12.11 -6.21
C SER A 78 22.00 12.35 -5.84
N SER A 79 22.26 13.41 -5.08
CA SER A 79 23.57 13.72 -4.52
C SER A 79 23.90 12.74 -3.40
N ASP A 80 24.32 11.54 -3.77
CA ASP A 80 24.81 10.57 -2.84
C ASP A 80 26.35 10.46 -2.99
N THR A 81 27.08 10.56 -1.89
CA THR A 81 28.53 10.58 -1.87
C THR A 81 29.15 9.20 -1.73
N GLY A 82 28.38 8.14 -1.95
CA GLY A 82 28.86 6.75 -2.00
C GLY A 82 29.76 6.49 -3.22
N SER A 83 30.93 5.90 -3.01
CA SER A 83 31.94 5.70 -4.05
C SER A 83 31.71 4.48 -4.95
N GLY A 84 30.51 3.87 -4.96
CA GLY A 84 30.19 2.63 -5.70
C GLY A 84 28.85 2.70 -6.44
N GLU A 85 28.72 1.86 -7.49
CA GLU A 85 27.45 1.65 -8.17
C GLU A 85 26.64 0.61 -7.39
N PHE A 86 25.47 0.98 -6.89
CA PHE A 86 24.60 0.10 -6.10
C PHE A 86 23.11 0.35 -6.39
N TYR A 87 22.28 -0.66 -6.08
CA TYR A 87 20.85 -0.61 -6.30
C TYR A 87 20.18 0.43 -5.40
N LYS A 88 19.32 1.25 -6.00
CA LYS A 88 18.45 2.18 -5.30
C LYS A 88 17.01 1.70 -5.43
N THR A 89 16.26 1.77 -4.35
CA THR A 89 14.81 1.55 -4.40
C THR A 89 14.21 2.46 -5.45
N TYR A 90 13.34 1.91 -6.27
CA TYR A 90 12.67 2.69 -7.31
C TYR A 90 11.59 3.57 -6.67
N ASP A 91 11.69 4.87 -6.89
CA ASP A 91 10.74 5.88 -6.43
C ASP A 91 9.70 6.17 -7.52
N GLN A 92 8.41 6.32 -7.15
CA GLN A 92 7.32 6.63 -8.09
C GLN A 92 7.50 8.00 -8.73
N GLU A 93 7.86 8.98 -7.95
CA GLU A 93 8.10 10.34 -8.38
C GLU A 93 9.57 10.71 -8.20
N GLN A 94 10.08 11.46 -9.16
CA GLN A 94 11.47 11.89 -9.12
C GLN A 94 11.76 12.67 -7.83
N ASP A 95 12.83 12.27 -7.13
CA ASP A 95 13.31 12.90 -5.89
C ASP A 95 12.36 12.80 -4.67
N VAL A 96 11.21 12.12 -4.79
CA VAL A 96 10.35 11.75 -3.65
C VAL A 96 10.71 10.32 -3.24
N LEU A 97 11.45 10.18 -2.15
CA LEU A 97 11.97 8.86 -1.75
C LEU A 97 10.88 7.97 -1.16
N GLU A 98 10.93 6.71 -1.56
CA GLU A 98 10.13 5.63 -0.99
C GLU A 98 10.96 4.75 -0.05
N ALA A 99 10.31 4.27 0.99
CA ALA A 99 10.90 3.33 1.95
C ALA A 99 11.06 1.93 1.33
N ASP A 100 11.83 1.05 1.98
CA ASP A 100 11.91 -0.37 1.67
C ASP A 100 12.47 -1.14 2.88
N ALA A 101 12.18 -2.41 2.98
CA ALA A 101 12.69 -3.26 4.06
C ALA A 101 14.20 -3.55 3.99
N VAL A 102 14.82 -3.36 2.83
CA VAL A 102 16.27 -3.52 2.62
C VAL A 102 16.81 -2.30 1.90
N LYS A 103 17.83 -1.67 2.48
CA LYS A 103 18.54 -0.52 1.90
C LYS A 103 20.05 -0.75 1.93
N THR A 104 20.77 -0.06 1.06
CA THR A 104 22.25 -0.07 1.05
C THR A 104 22.80 1.31 0.77
N ASP A 105 23.95 1.61 1.37
CA ASP A 105 24.77 2.79 1.10
C ASP A 105 25.94 2.48 0.14
N GLY A 106 25.97 1.24 -0.39
CA GLY A 106 27.05 0.73 -1.26
C GLY A 106 28.22 0.09 -0.50
N GLU A 107 28.24 0.13 0.82
CA GLU A 107 29.23 -0.50 1.71
C GLU A 107 28.55 -1.44 2.71
N ARG A 108 27.31 -1.13 3.10
CA ARG A 108 26.52 -1.89 4.07
C ARG A 108 25.16 -2.24 3.51
N ILE A 109 24.60 -3.32 4.04
CA ILE A 109 23.21 -3.73 3.83
C ILE A 109 22.49 -3.57 5.16
N TYR A 110 21.44 -2.77 5.17
CA TYR A 110 20.51 -2.57 6.28
C TYR A 110 19.25 -3.35 5.96
N HIS A 111 18.77 -4.12 6.90
CA HIS A 111 17.60 -4.96 6.75
C HIS A 111 16.71 -4.88 8.00
N ILE A 112 15.42 -4.68 7.83
CA ILE A 112 14.43 -4.81 8.89
C ILE A 112 13.70 -6.13 8.77
N ASN A 113 13.40 -6.78 9.88
CA ASN A 113 12.71 -8.06 9.88
C ASN A 113 11.80 -8.25 11.10
N ASN A 114 10.70 -8.97 10.89
CA ASN A 114 9.74 -9.39 11.91
C ASN A 114 9.89 -10.90 12.13
N TYR A 115 10.20 -11.31 13.36
CA TYR A 115 10.29 -12.71 13.76
C TYR A 115 9.09 -13.11 14.59
N TYR A 116 8.52 -14.25 14.25
CA TYR A 116 7.47 -14.88 15.04
C TYR A 116 8.11 -15.91 15.96
N GLU A 117 8.18 -15.64 17.27
CA GLU A 117 8.67 -16.63 18.24
C GLU A 117 7.60 -17.68 18.48
N PRO A 118 7.87 -18.99 18.24
CA PRO A 118 6.91 -20.06 18.54
C PRO A 118 6.74 -20.22 20.06
N GLU A 119 5.50 -20.35 20.53
CA GLU A 119 5.25 -20.72 21.92
C GLU A 119 5.90 -22.06 22.29
N GLU A 120 6.32 -22.21 23.57
CA GLU A 120 6.88 -23.46 24.08
C GLU A 120 5.94 -24.68 23.89
N ASP A 121 4.62 -24.46 23.75
CA ASP A 121 3.61 -25.47 23.52
C ASP A 121 3.26 -25.72 22.03
N GLY A 122 3.80 -24.95 21.09
CA GLY A 122 3.68 -25.14 19.64
C GLY A 122 2.26 -24.99 19.07
N LEU A 123 1.34 -24.35 19.78
CA LEU A 123 -0.08 -24.23 19.39
C LEU A 123 -0.49 -22.81 18.96
N TYR A 124 0.25 -21.79 19.34
CA TYR A 124 -0.01 -20.39 18.95
C TYR A 124 1.32 -19.66 18.70
N TYR A 125 1.31 -18.66 17.83
CA TYR A 125 2.43 -17.74 17.67
C TYR A 125 2.33 -16.68 18.76
N ASN A 126 3.38 -16.52 19.55
CA ASN A 126 3.52 -15.46 20.51
C ASN A 126 4.15 -14.23 19.85
N ASP A 127 4.62 -13.34 20.64
CA ASP A 127 5.06 -12.01 20.31
C ASP A 127 5.94 -11.94 19.06
N VAL A 128 5.59 -11.00 18.18
CA VAL A 128 6.48 -10.57 17.09
C VAL A 128 7.64 -9.81 17.70
N VAL A 129 8.87 -10.21 17.39
CA VAL A 129 10.09 -9.48 17.75
C VAL A 129 10.70 -8.92 16.47
N CYS A 130 10.81 -7.62 16.39
CA CYS A 130 11.34 -6.95 15.21
C CYS A 130 12.78 -6.45 15.41
N TYR A 131 13.58 -6.53 14.34
CA TYR A 131 15.01 -6.20 14.36
C TYR A 131 15.40 -5.28 13.21
N LEU A 132 16.39 -4.43 13.47
CA LEU A 132 17.26 -3.83 12.47
C LEU A 132 18.58 -4.62 12.45
N GLU A 133 18.89 -5.22 11.30
CA GLU A 133 20.09 -6.03 11.08
C GLU A 133 21.00 -5.32 10.08
N VAL A 134 22.30 -5.31 10.34
CA VAL A 134 23.29 -4.64 9.49
C VAL A 134 24.44 -5.56 9.19
N ALA A 135 24.83 -5.65 7.92
CA ALA A 135 26.00 -6.38 7.47
C ALA A 135 26.88 -5.52 6.57
N ASP A 136 28.19 -5.52 6.80
CA ASP A 136 29.15 -4.96 5.85
C ASP A 136 29.22 -5.87 4.62
N ALA A 137 29.26 -5.26 3.42
CA ALA A 137 29.29 -5.94 2.13
C ALA A 137 30.53 -5.48 1.35
N ASP A 138 31.60 -6.24 1.43
CA ASP A 138 32.87 -5.94 0.73
C ASP A 138 33.18 -7.01 -0.34
N ASN A 139 33.01 -6.63 -1.62
CA ASN A 139 33.35 -7.48 -2.76
C ASN A 139 32.79 -8.93 -2.65
N GLY A 140 31.51 -9.04 -2.31
CA GLY A 140 30.80 -10.31 -2.17
C GLY A 140 31.14 -11.09 -0.90
N THR A 141 31.80 -10.46 0.07
CA THR A 141 32.01 -10.96 1.43
C THR A 141 31.08 -10.23 2.38
N LEU A 142 30.44 -10.94 3.29
CA LEU A 142 29.48 -10.42 4.25
C LEU A 142 30.03 -10.52 5.68
N THR A 143 29.91 -9.45 6.46
CA THR A 143 30.25 -9.45 7.88
C THR A 143 29.12 -8.83 8.69
N PRO A 144 28.40 -9.61 9.54
CA PRO A 144 27.39 -9.03 10.42
C PRO A 144 28.02 -7.99 11.34
N SER A 145 27.43 -6.80 11.39
CA SER A 145 27.94 -5.70 12.22
C SER A 145 26.99 -5.32 13.36
N ALA A 146 25.66 -5.36 13.14
CA ALA A 146 24.68 -5.09 14.19
C ALA A 146 23.40 -5.93 14.06
N LYS A 147 22.76 -6.19 15.21
CA LYS A 147 21.38 -6.67 15.34
C LYS A 147 20.71 -5.95 16.50
N ILE A 148 19.81 -5.02 16.19
CA ILE A 148 19.15 -4.13 17.16
C ILE A 148 17.71 -4.61 17.34
N ASN A 149 17.30 -4.89 18.59
CA ASN A 149 15.91 -5.21 18.92
C ASN A 149 15.06 -3.93 18.90
N LEU A 150 14.21 -3.80 17.89
CA LEU A 150 13.33 -2.67 17.70
C LEU A 150 12.08 -2.75 18.58
N SER A 151 11.61 -3.95 18.92
CA SER A 151 10.47 -4.13 19.83
C SER A 151 10.72 -3.52 21.20
N ASP A 152 11.97 -3.63 21.73
CA ASP A 152 12.37 -3.01 22.99
C ASP A 152 12.39 -1.46 22.89
N ILE A 153 12.67 -0.93 21.70
CA ILE A 153 12.71 0.50 21.44
C ILE A 153 11.29 1.05 21.33
N PHE A 154 10.48 0.50 20.44
CA PHE A 154 9.11 0.97 20.22
C PHE A 154 8.25 0.80 21.48
N GLY A 155 8.31 -0.34 22.16
CA GLY A 155 7.56 -0.61 23.39
C GLY A 155 7.93 0.29 24.57
N ARG A 156 9.07 1.02 24.52
CA ARG A 156 9.48 1.95 25.57
C ARG A 156 8.75 3.28 25.49
N TYR A 157 8.42 3.75 24.29
CA TYR A 157 8.05 5.15 24.09
C TYR A 157 6.57 5.42 24.08
N TYR A 158 5.74 4.57 23.45
CA TYR A 158 4.31 4.83 23.46
C TYR A 158 3.47 3.55 23.36
N THR A 159 2.86 3.19 24.46
CA THR A 159 1.78 2.18 24.49
C THR A 159 0.63 2.73 25.34
N LYS A 160 -0.57 2.75 24.79
CA LYS A 160 -1.78 3.19 25.53
C LYS A 160 -2.17 2.15 26.58
N TYR A 161 -1.90 0.89 26.32
CA TYR A 161 -2.26 -0.26 27.16
C TYR A 161 -1.05 -1.14 27.48
N ASP A 162 -1.16 -1.98 28.52
CA ASP A 162 -0.04 -2.80 29.04
C ASP A 162 0.35 -3.96 28.09
N ASN A 163 -0.60 -4.48 27.29
CA ASN A 163 -0.32 -5.51 26.29
C ASN A 163 -0.06 -4.83 24.94
N SER A 164 1.12 -5.01 24.39
CA SER A 164 1.50 -4.38 23.12
C SER A 164 2.35 -5.31 22.27
N SER A 165 2.18 -5.22 20.96
CA SER A 165 2.99 -5.87 19.94
C SER A 165 3.40 -4.84 18.90
N PHE A 166 4.60 -4.97 18.34
CA PHE A 166 5.11 -4.07 17.31
C PHE A 166 5.62 -4.86 16.13
N ASN A 167 5.38 -4.33 14.93
CA ASN A 167 5.98 -4.76 13.68
C ASN A 167 6.85 -3.64 13.14
N VAL A 168 7.87 -3.98 12.35
CA VAL A 168 8.52 -3.03 11.45
C VAL A 168 7.85 -3.11 10.10
N ASP A 169 7.70 -1.97 9.46
CA ASP A 169 6.97 -1.85 8.20
C ASP A 169 7.92 -1.40 7.07
N ASP A 170 8.70 -0.34 7.30
CA ASP A 170 9.48 0.33 6.27
C ASP A 170 10.77 0.95 6.82
N MET A 171 11.73 1.27 5.93
CA MET A 171 13.00 1.88 6.31
C MET A 171 13.52 2.82 5.22
N TYR A 172 14.23 3.89 5.64
CA TYR A 172 15.01 4.79 4.79
C TYR A 172 16.47 4.84 5.19
N LEU A 173 17.32 5.10 4.21
CA LEU A 173 18.64 5.68 4.42
C LEU A 173 18.61 7.12 3.91
N TYR A 174 18.88 8.09 4.79
CA TYR A 174 18.83 9.51 4.44
C TYR A 174 19.79 10.34 5.32
N ASN A 175 20.68 11.12 4.69
CA ASN A 175 21.61 12.04 5.38
C ASN A 175 22.35 11.42 6.58
N ASP A 176 23.04 10.30 6.39
CA ASP A 176 23.76 9.56 7.43
C ASP A 176 22.84 9.04 8.56
N MET A 177 21.56 8.87 8.29
CA MET A 177 20.59 8.29 9.20
C MET A 177 19.89 7.07 8.60
N VAL A 178 19.59 6.10 9.47
CA VAL A 178 18.62 5.03 9.22
C VAL A 178 17.33 5.44 9.90
N VAL A 179 16.25 5.51 9.15
CA VAL A 179 14.90 5.78 9.68
C VAL A 179 14.09 4.52 9.57
N VAL A 180 13.66 3.96 10.69
CA VAL A 180 12.84 2.73 10.72
C VAL A 180 11.42 3.09 11.12
N ILE A 181 10.45 2.70 10.31
CA ILE A 181 9.04 2.86 10.58
C ILE A 181 8.51 1.57 11.16
N GLY A 182 7.76 1.67 12.24
CA GLY A 182 7.08 0.55 12.87
C GLY A 182 5.66 0.90 13.27
N SER A 183 4.80 -0.10 13.31
CA SER A 183 3.44 0.01 13.79
C SER A 183 3.25 -0.82 15.05
N GLY A 184 2.57 -0.24 16.03
CA GLY A 184 2.24 -0.86 17.30
C GLY A 184 0.74 -1.10 17.44
N TYR A 185 0.43 -2.21 18.07
CA TYR A 185 -0.91 -2.53 18.50
C TYR A 185 -0.89 -2.79 20.00
N SER A 186 -1.74 -2.10 20.76
CA SER A 186 -1.90 -2.34 22.19
C SER A 186 -3.37 -2.54 22.54
N TYR A 187 -3.63 -3.37 23.55
CA TYR A 187 -5.00 -3.68 24.00
C TYR A 187 -5.09 -3.75 25.51
N SER A 188 -6.30 -3.49 26.01
CA SER A 188 -6.67 -3.61 27.43
C SER A 188 -7.37 -4.93 27.68
N ASP A 189 -6.94 -5.70 28.70
CA ASP A 189 -7.60 -6.92 29.13
C ASP A 189 -8.94 -6.68 29.83
N ASP A 190 -9.18 -5.46 30.35
CA ASP A 190 -10.34 -5.13 31.16
C ASP A 190 -11.58 -4.84 30.32
N ASP A 191 -11.44 -4.14 29.17
CA ASP A 191 -12.55 -3.68 28.34
C ASP A 191 -12.39 -3.97 26.84
N TYR A 192 -11.31 -4.67 26.44
CA TYR A 192 -10.97 -4.99 25.07
C TYR A 192 -10.79 -3.76 24.15
N SER A 193 -10.45 -2.63 24.73
CA SER A 193 -10.10 -1.44 23.96
C SER A 193 -8.78 -1.65 23.23
N GLU A 194 -8.73 -1.25 21.99
CA GLU A 194 -7.58 -1.40 21.08
C GLU A 194 -7.02 -0.04 20.70
N CYS A 195 -5.72 0.05 20.54
CA CYS A 195 -5.06 1.27 20.07
C CYS A 195 -3.90 0.90 19.13
N TYR A 196 -3.83 1.58 18.00
CA TYR A 196 -2.72 1.51 17.07
C TYR A 196 -1.83 2.74 17.22
N THR A 197 -0.54 2.55 17.07
CA THR A 197 0.48 3.61 17.11
C THR A 197 1.47 3.40 15.98
N THR A 198 1.82 4.46 15.28
CA THR A 198 2.87 4.47 14.28
C THR A 198 4.09 5.21 14.82
N CYS A 199 5.27 4.59 14.70
CA CYS A 199 6.54 5.11 15.20
C CYS A 199 7.54 5.27 14.06
N ALA A 200 8.39 6.31 14.15
CA ALA A 200 9.59 6.45 13.34
C ALA A 200 10.80 6.55 14.28
N ALA A 201 11.67 5.54 14.27
CA ALA A 201 12.90 5.50 15.02
C ALA A 201 14.08 5.94 14.16
N PHE A 202 14.87 6.88 14.62
CA PHE A 202 16.01 7.47 13.92
C PHE A 202 17.31 6.97 14.52
N PHE A 203 18.19 6.43 13.67
CA PHE A 203 19.50 5.91 14.06
C PHE A 203 20.60 6.56 13.23
N THR A 204 21.85 6.54 13.72
CA THR A 204 23.01 6.84 12.89
C THR A 204 23.23 5.74 11.84
N ALA A 205 23.63 6.10 10.62
CA ALA A 205 23.95 5.13 9.57
C ALA A 205 25.43 4.70 9.69
N GLU A 206 25.73 3.82 10.63
CA GLU A 206 27.05 3.31 10.98
C GLU A 206 27.02 1.77 11.08
N ASP A 207 28.18 1.12 11.28
CA ASP A 207 28.29 -0.33 11.49
C ASP A 207 27.55 -0.79 12.76
N ASP A 208 27.43 0.07 13.76
CA ASP A 208 26.66 -0.11 15.00
C ASP A 208 25.71 1.08 15.18
N PRO A 209 24.54 1.10 14.54
CA PRO A 209 23.62 2.22 14.56
C PRO A 209 23.19 2.61 15.97
N GLN A 210 23.32 3.89 16.32
CA GLN A 210 22.92 4.42 17.63
C GLN A 210 21.59 5.14 17.51
N LEU A 211 20.65 4.82 18.41
CA LEU A 211 19.35 5.50 18.47
C LEU A 211 19.53 7.00 18.76
N ILE A 212 18.92 7.83 17.94
CA ILE A 212 18.88 9.28 18.07
C ILE A 212 17.60 9.69 18.82
N ASP A 213 16.44 9.47 18.19
CA ASP A 213 15.12 9.80 18.73
C ASP A 213 14.07 8.82 18.19
N VAL A 214 12.88 8.80 18.82
CA VAL A 214 11.68 8.13 18.31
C VAL A 214 10.55 9.14 18.26
N TYR A 215 9.99 9.37 17.08
CA TYR A 215 8.74 10.08 16.90
C TYR A 215 7.59 9.06 16.91
N SER A 216 6.48 9.38 17.56
CA SER A 216 5.28 8.53 17.60
C SER A 216 4.02 9.35 17.34
N GLN A 217 3.04 8.74 16.67
CA GLN A 217 1.70 9.30 16.49
C GLN A 217 0.65 8.20 16.57
N ASP A 218 -0.57 8.54 17.02
CA ASP A 218 -1.67 7.60 17.06
C ASP A 218 -2.07 7.12 15.67
N GLY A 219 -2.63 5.90 15.62
CA GLY A 219 -3.19 5.28 14.41
C GLY A 219 -2.30 4.21 13.81
N ALA A 220 -2.94 3.34 13.01
CA ALA A 220 -2.26 2.32 12.24
C ALA A 220 -1.48 2.96 11.08
N TYR A 221 -0.27 2.46 10.84
CA TYR A 221 0.56 2.89 9.72
C TYR A 221 -0.19 2.79 8.40
N SER A 222 -0.04 3.79 7.56
CA SER A 222 -0.61 3.83 6.22
C SER A 222 0.46 3.99 5.16
N ASP A 223 1.33 5.01 5.28
CA ASP A 223 2.40 5.25 4.31
C ASP A 223 3.40 6.29 4.83
N VAL A 224 4.54 6.42 4.14
CA VAL A 224 5.58 7.40 4.46
C VAL A 224 6.31 7.85 3.21
N ARG A 225 6.67 9.14 3.13
CA ARG A 225 7.48 9.70 2.02
C ARG A 225 8.51 10.68 2.54
N ILE A 226 9.65 10.78 1.86
CA ILE A 226 10.60 11.88 2.06
C ILE A 226 10.57 12.75 0.80
N SER A 227 10.21 14.02 1.00
CA SER A 227 10.15 15.01 -0.09
C SER A 227 11.54 15.48 -0.52
N PRO A 228 11.69 16.07 -1.72
CA PRO A 228 12.97 16.55 -2.25
C PRO A 228 13.67 17.58 -1.36
N ASP A 229 12.92 18.31 -0.55
CA ASP A 229 13.43 19.30 0.40
C ASP A 229 13.80 18.71 1.78
N GLY A 230 13.79 17.36 1.91
CA GLY A 230 14.32 16.63 3.06
C GLY A 230 13.39 16.55 4.27
N TYR A 231 12.09 16.57 4.04
CA TYR A 231 11.09 16.35 5.08
C TYR A 231 10.43 14.98 4.92
N LEU A 232 10.39 14.24 6.01
CA LEU A 232 9.63 13.00 6.09
C LEU A 232 8.17 13.31 6.44
N TYR A 233 7.23 12.76 5.66
CA TYR A 233 5.79 12.82 5.92
C TYR A 233 5.30 11.42 6.28
N LEU A 234 4.91 11.23 7.55
CA LEU A 234 4.42 9.96 8.10
C LEU A 234 2.90 10.01 8.20
N VAL A 235 2.23 9.02 7.61
CA VAL A 235 0.77 8.97 7.56
C VAL A 235 0.25 7.76 8.32
N SER A 236 -0.75 8.00 9.19
CA SER A 236 -1.45 6.96 9.94
C SER A 236 -2.97 7.20 9.99
N ASN A 237 -3.72 6.15 10.20
CA ASN A 237 -5.17 6.20 10.36
C ASN A 237 -5.56 5.83 11.79
N TYR A 238 -6.14 6.77 12.52
CA TYR A 238 -6.58 6.62 13.90
C TYR A 238 -8.11 6.52 13.97
N GLU A 239 -8.61 5.52 14.69
CA GLU A 239 -10.03 5.36 15.01
C GLU A 239 -10.27 5.58 16.50
N THR A 240 -11.24 6.42 16.84
CA THR A 240 -11.56 6.76 18.24
C THR A 240 -12.38 5.67 18.92
N ALA A 241 -12.54 5.77 20.23
CA ALA A 241 -13.60 5.08 20.95
C ALA A 241 -15.00 5.43 20.39
N SER A 242 -15.99 4.55 20.62
CA SER A 242 -17.38 4.85 20.26
C SER A 242 -17.89 6.05 21.04
N TYR A 243 -18.72 6.90 20.42
CA TYR A 243 -19.32 8.06 21.09
C TYR A 243 -20.06 7.70 22.38
N THR A 244 -20.61 6.47 22.48
CA THR A 244 -21.29 6.01 23.70
C THR A 244 -20.35 5.78 24.87
N ASP A 245 -19.08 5.58 24.61
CA ASP A 245 -18.07 5.28 25.63
C ASP A 245 -17.40 6.57 26.13
N ILE A 246 -17.66 7.70 25.44
CA ILE A 246 -17.19 9.04 25.81
C ILE A 246 -18.29 9.75 26.60
N GLU A 247 -18.12 9.84 27.94
CA GLU A 247 -19.15 10.37 28.83
C GLU A 247 -19.36 11.89 28.66
N ASP A 248 -18.27 12.64 28.42
CA ASP A 248 -18.30 14.10 28.20
C ASP A 248 -17.12 14.61 27.37
N GLU A 249 -17.20 15.87 26.93
CA GLU A 249 -16.20 16.53 26.08
C GLU A 249 -14.79 16.67 26.72
N ASN A 250 -14.64 16.41 28.02
CA ASN A 250 -13.35 16.51 28.70
C ASN A 250 -12.55 15.21 28.63
N MET A 251 -13.16 14.11 28.15
CA MET A 251 -12.47 12.84 27.90
C MET A 251 -11.68 12.90 26.58
N ILE A 252 -10.83 13.92 26.43
CA ILE A 252 -10.10 14.16 25.16
C ILE A 252 -9.22 13.00 24.75
N ALA A 253 -8.71 12.21 25.70
CA ALA A 253 -7.90 11.02 25.44
C ALA A 253 -8.63 9.95 24.61
N GLU A 254 -9.97 9.99 24.57
CA GLU A 254 -10.76 8.98 23.87
C GLU A 254 -11.12 9.37 22.42
N TYR A 255 -10.92 10.65 22.05
CA TYR A 255 -11.33 11.12 20.72
C TYR A 255 -10.38 12.13 20.06
N ILE A 256 -9.31 12.54 20.73
CA ILE A 256 -8.28 13.43 20.18
C ILE A 256 -6.98 12.64 20.04
N PRO A 257 -6.41 12.56 18.83
CA PRO A 257 -5.15 11.85 18.63
C PRO A 257 -3.97 12.57 19.27
N ALA A 258 -2.94 11.81 19.63
CA ALA A 258 -1.71 12.29 20.23
C ALA A 258 -0.50 11.99 19.34
N CYS A 259 0.56 12.79 19.51
CA CYS A 259 1.85 12.56 18.87
C CYS A 259 2.98 13.22 19.69
N GLY A 260 4.21 12.84 19.41
CA GLY A 260 5.36 13.46 20.07
C GLY A 260 6.69 12.76 19.85
N VAL A 261 7.70 13.17 20.59
CA VAL A 261 9.06 12.60 20.52
C VAL A 261 9.41 12.00 21.86
N ASN A 262 9.89 10.77 21.84
CA ASN A 262 10.28 10.02 23.03
C ASN A 262 9.11 10.01 24.06
N ASP A 263 9.36 10.46 25.29
CA ASP A 263 8.36 10.52 26.36
C ASP A 263 7.49 11.81 26.35
N ASP A 264 7.73 12.75 25.42
CA ASP A 264 6.98 14.01 25.33
C ASP A 264 5.83 13.89 24.31
N ILE A 265 4.79 13.14 24.70
CA ILE A 265 3.59 12.89 23.89
C ILE A 265 2.48 13.85 24.28
N ASN A 266 1.87 14.50 23.29
CA ASN A 266 0.84 15.51 23.50
C ASN A 266 -0.36 15.30 22.56
N TYR A 267 -1.57 15.59 23.04
CA TYR A 267 -2.75 15.62 22.17
C TYR A 267 -2.66 16.75 21.16
N LEU A 268 -3.10 16.50 19.92
CA LEU A 268 -3.16 17.53 18.89
C LEU A 268 -4.00 18.72 19.35
N ALA A 269 -3.52 19.92 19.06
CA ALA A 269 -4.34 21.12 19.26
C ALA A 269 -5.57 21.09 18.34
N ALA A 270 -6.71 21.58 18.81
CA ALA A 270 -7.95 21.59 18.02
C ALA A 270 -7.75 22.25 16.65
N GLY A 271 -6.97 23.32 16.56
CA GLY A 271 -6.66 24.02 15.31
C GLY A 271 -5.81 23.22 14.31
N ASP A 272 -5.23 22.09 14.72
CA ASP A 272 -4.49 21.17 13.85
C ASP A 272 -5.35 19.99 13.38
N ILE A 273 -6.64 19.95 13.77
CA ILE A 273 -7.62 18.94 13.37
C ILE A 273 -8.59 19.58 12.38
N PHE A 274 -8.52 19.19 11.13
CA PHE A 274 -9.35 19.70 10.05
C PHE A 274 -10.67 18.92 9.96
N LEU A 275 -11.77 19.66 9.91
CA LEU A 275 -13.12 19.11 9.87
C LEU A 275 -13.75 19.32 8.49
N PRO A 276 -14.53 18.36 7.97
CA PRO A 276 -15.29 18.53 6.73
C PRO A 276 -16.38 19.61 6.90
N GLU A 277 -16.63 20.44 5.88
CA GLU A 277 -17.70 21.47 5.92
C GLU A 277 -19.09 20.88 6.19
N GLU A 278 -19.38 19.68 5.70
CA GLU A 278 -20.66 19.00 5.89
C GLU A 278 -20.76 18.21 7.21
N GLY A 279 -19.73 18.30 8.07
CA GLY A 279 -19.58 17.49 9.28
C GLY A 279 -19.15 16.05 8.98
N PHE A 280 -19.01 15.25 10.04
CA PHE A 280 -18.68 13.84 9.89
C PHE A 280 -19.81 13.07 9.21
N GLY A 281 -19.46 12.06 8.42
CA GLY A 281 -20.41 11.10 7.86
C GLY A 281 -21.20 10.35 8.95
N ASP A 282 -22.05 9.44 8.55
CA ASP A 282 -22.81 8.60 9.46
C ASP A 282 -21.89 7.52 10.05
N SER A 283 -21.33 7.75 11.25
CA SER A 283 -20.40 6.82 11.91
C SER A 283 -20.62 6.75 13.43
N TYR A 284 -20.35 5.58 14.02
CA TYR A 284 -20.34 5.38 15.48
C TYR A 284 -19.03 5.85 16.11
N ASN A 285 -17.93 5.75 15.38
CA ASN A 285 -16.59 6.14 15.78
C ASN A 285 -16.12 7.27 14.85
N LEU A 286 -15.24 8.14 15.33
CA LEU A 286 -14.51 9.05 14.46
C LEU A 286 -13.27 8.35 13.94
N SER A 287 -12.95 8.62 12.68
CA SER A 287 -11.65 8.28 12.11
C SER A 287 -10.89 9.56 11.78
N TYR A 288 -9.59 9.53 11.94
CA TYR A 288 -8.70 10.60 11.54
C TYR A 288 -7.55 10.04 10.70
N THR A 289 -7.17 10.74 9.66
CA THR A 289 -5.87 10.55 9.04
C THR A 289 -4.90 11.58 9.60
N LEU A 290 -3.83 11.10 10.21
CA LEU A 290 -2.75 11.93 10.74
C LEU A 290 -1.63 12.01 9.70
N ILE A 291 -1.08 13.21 9.51
CA ILE A 291 0.12 13.43 8.72
C ILE A 291 1.11 14.18 9.61
N GLY A 292 2.16 13.47 10.03
CA GLY A 292 3.28 14.04 10.79
C GLY A 292 4.42 14.44 9.84
N SER A 293 5.03 15.61 10.02
CA SER A 293 6.20 16.04 9.26
C SER A 293 7.42 16.18 10.14
N ILE A 294 8.56 15.64 9.69
CA ILE A 294 9.83 15.63 10.42
C ILE A 294 10.94 16.17 9.50
N ASP A 295 11.69 17.16 9.99
CA ASP A 295 12.85 17.72 9.29
C ASP A 295 14.07 16.79 9.46
N LEU A 296 14.60 16.28 8.36
CA LEU A 296 15.79 15.41 8.28
C LEU A 296 17.02 16.13 7.71
N ASN A 297 16.98 17.45 7.51
CA ASN A 297 18.08 18.21 6.89
C ASN A 297 19.30 18.38 7.81
N THR A 298 19.14 18.16 9.11
CA THR A 298 20.25 18.23 10.06
C THR A 298 20.78 16.82 10.32
N SER A 299 21.99 16.52 9.85
CA SER A 299 22.64 15.22 10.08
C SER A 299 22.64 14.85 11.57
N GLY A 300 22.24 13.63 11.90
CA GLY A 300 22.16 13.11 13.25
C GLY A 300 21.08 13.74 14.12
N ALA A 301 20.06 14.39 13.54
CA ALA A 301 18.91 14.93 14.27
C ALA A 301 17.63 14.78 13.44
N ALA A 302 16.54 14.41 14.10
CA ALA A 302 15.20 14.38 13.54
C ALA A 302 14.33 15.38 14.31
N THR A 303 13.79 16.39 13.62
CA THR A 303 13.05 17.47 14.29
C THR A 303 11.61 17.50 13.78
N PRO A 304 10.61 17.10 14.59
CA PRO A 304 9.21 17.26 14.21
C PRO A 304 8.87 18.72 13.95
N VAL A 305 8.18 18.97 12.85
CA VAL A 305 7.74 20.31 12.44
C VAL A 305 6.29 20.51 12.84
N GLN A 306 5.41 19.65 12.39
CA GLN A 306 3.99 19.67 12.75
C GLN A 306 3.34 18.31 12.52
N THR A 307 2.17 18.11 13.14
CA THR A 307 1.27 17.01 12.84
C THR A 307 -0.12 17.58 12.61
N LYS A 308 -0.76 17.18 11.54
CA LYS A 308 -2.14 17.54 11.21
C LYS A 308 -3.02 16.29 11.19
N ALA A 309 -4.27 16.46 11.57
CA ALA A 309 -5.29 15.42 11.44
C ALA A 309 -6.42 15.91 10.54
N LEU A 310 -6.87 15.04 9.64
CA LEU A 310 -8.14 15.20 8.93
C LEU A 310 -9.16 14.23 9.51
N ALA A 311 -10.35 14.72 9.75
CA ALA A 311 -11.47 13.85 10.06
C ALA A 311 -11.89 13.05 8.82
N GLY A 312 -11.71 11.73 8.88
CA GLY A 312 -11.97 10.76 7.82
C GLY A 312 -10.86 9.73 7.72
N TYR A 313 -11.18 8.58 7.17
CA TYR A 313 -10.22 7.52 6.87
C TYR A 313 -9.67 7.73 5.47
N MET A 314 -8.37 7.57 5.27
CA MET A 314 -7.71 7.66 3.99
C MET A 314 -7.01 6.33 3.68
N GLY A 315 -7.06 5.94 2.40
CA GLY A 315 -6.45 4.71 1.91
C GLY A 315 -5.14 4.97 1.18
N SER A 316 -5.17 4.92 -0.15
CA SER A 316 -3.98 5.10 -0.99
C SER A 316 -3.44 6.53 -0.92
N ILE A 317 -2.12 6.67 -0.91
CA ILE A 317 -1.41 7.94 -0.86
C ILE A 317 -0.52 8.08 -2.09
N TYR A 318 -0.51 9.26 -2.67
CA TYR A 318 0.41 9.66 -3.72
C TYR A 318 1.09 10.96 -3.32
N CYS A 319 2.39 11.07 -3.55
CA CYS A 319 3.16 12.25 -3.20
C CYS A 319 3.98 12.73 -4.40
N SER A 320 3.77 13.98 -4.80
CA SER A 320 4.66 14.71 -5.69
C SER A 320 5.64 15.58 -4.89
N SER A 321 6.51 16.34 -5.57
CA SER A 321 7.45 17.24 -4.88
C SER A 321 6.79 18.31 -4.00
N ASP A 322 5.59 18.76 -4.37
CA ASP A 322 4.91 19.90 -3.74
C ASP A 322 3.54 19.54 -3.14
N ASN A 323 3.05 18.32 -3.39
CA ASN A 323 1.72 17.91 -2.98
C ASN A 323 1.67 16.47 -2.47
N LEU A 324 0.83 16.23 -1.48
CA LEU A 324 0.44 14.90 -1.03
C LEU A 324 -1.06 14.74 -1.30
N TYR A 325 -1.43 13.63 -1.89
CA TYR A 325 -2.81 13.27 -2.20
C TYR A 325 -3.20 12.03 -1.42
N THR A 326 -4.43 12.02 -0.94
CA THR A 326 -5.03 10.85 -0.31
C THR A 326 -6.28 10.46 -1.07
N ALA A 327 -6.50 9.17 -1.28
CA ALA A 327 -7.65 8.63 -2.01
C ALA A 327 -8.28 7.47 -1.23
N TYR A 328 -9.61 7.53 -1.02
CA TYR A 328 -10.35 6.50 -0.31
C TYR A 328 -11.79 6.39 -0.79
N GLY A 329 -12.27 5.17 -0.96
CA GLY A 329 -13.67 4.90 -1.28
C GLY A 329 -13.95 3.45 -1.63
N TRP A 330 -15.23 3.05 -1.57
CA TRP A 330 -15.70 1.70 -1.89
C TRP A 330 -16.52 1.63 -3.18
N ASP A 331 -17.13 2.73 -3.60
CA ASP A 331 -17.95 2.85 -4.81
C ASP A 331 -17.49 4.05 -5.62
N ASP A 332 -17.31 5.19 -4.96
CA ASP A 332 -16.72 6.41 -5.46
C ASP A 332 -15.52 6.76 -4.57
N THR A 333 -14.52 7.45 -5.09
CA THR A 333 -13.31 7.79 -4.36
C THR A 333 -13.30 9.26 -3.98
N ASP A 334 -13.14 9.53 -2.69
CA ASP A 334 -12.84 10.86 -2.15
C ASP A 334 -11.34 11.10 -2.23
N ILE A 335 -10.95 12.21 -2.81
CA ILE A 335 -9.56 12.63 -2.98
C ILE A 335 -9.35 13.95 -2.27
N THR A 336 -8.30 14.03 -1.44
CA THR A 336 -7.87 15.28 -0.81
C THR A 336 -6.43 15.58 -1.18
N ARG A 337 -6.16 16.82 -1.60
CA ARG A 337 -4.83 17.34 -1.88
C ARG A 337 -4.35 18.24 -0.76
N PHE A 338 -3.13 17.96 -0.29
CA PHE A 338 -2.37 18.80 0.62
C PHE A 338 -1.22 19.44 -0.13
N SER A 339 -1.02 20.74 0.02
CA SER A 339 0.24 21.36 -0.33
C SER A 339 1.24 21.05 0.77
N ILE A 340 2.42 20.57 0.40
CA ILE A 340 3.54 20.29 1.29
C ILE A 340 4.77 21.11 0.89
N GLY A 341 5.67 21.36 1.85
CA GLY A 341 6.93 22.05 1.61
C GLY A 341 7.49 22.65 2.87
N ALA A 342 8.78 22.55 3.07
CA ALA A 342 9.47 22.95 4.31
C ALA A 342 8.82 22.37 5.58
N GLY A 343 8.26 21.15 5.48
CA GLY A 343 7.54 20.48 6.57
C GLY A 343 6.13 21.00 6.84
N GLU A 344 5.67 22.05 6.14
CA GLU A 344 4.30 22.53 6.26
C GLU A 344 3.33 21.60 5.55
N ILE A 345 2.14 21.39 6.14
CA ILE A 345 1.06 20.55 5.60
C ILE A 345 -0.23 21.39 5.58
N THR A 346 -0.77 21.64 4.40
CA THR A 346 -1.95 22.47 4.25
C THR A 346 -2.98 21.78 3.33
N PRO A 347 -4.16 21.39 3.81
CA PRO A 347 -5.23 20.89 2.95
C PRO A 347 -5.73 22.02 2.03
N VAL A 348 -5.77 21.79 0.72
CA VAL A 348 -6.05 22.85 -0.27
C VAL A 348 -7.21 22.55 -1.20
N ALA A 349 -7.51 21.29 -1.46
CA ALA A 349 -8.63 20.90 -2.30
C ALA A 349 -9.12 19.49 -1.97
N SER A 350 -10.40 19.23 -2.22
CA SER A 350 -10.98 17.88 -2.18
C SER A 350 -12.05 17.71 -3.25
N CYS A 351 -12.23 16.48 -3.73
CA CYS A 351 -13.30 16.10 -4.64
C CYS A 351 -13.69 14.65 -4.44
N THR A 352 -14.83 14.26 -5.00
CA THR A 352 -15.22 12.85 -5.19
C THR A 352 -15.21 12.56 -6.68
N ILE A 353 -14.55 11.46 -7.09
CA ILE A 353 -14.64 10.91 -8.45
C ILE A 353 -15.47 9.63 -8.43
N GLU A 354 -16.13 9.32 -9.56
CA GLU A 354 -16.86 8.07 -9.69
C GLU A 354 -15.89 6.90 -9.94
N GLY A 355 -16.00 5.84 -9.13
CA GLY A 355 -15.18 4.64 -9.18
C GLY A 355 -14.12 4.59 -8.10
N VAL A 356 -13.54 3.41 -7.94
CA VAL A 356 -12.53 3.10 -6.91
C VAL A 356 -11.14 3.16 -7.51
N VAL A 357 -10.27 3.94 -6.89
CA VAL A 357 -8.83 3.98 -7.18
C VAL A 357 -8.17 2.75 -6.59
N LYS A 358 -7.41 2.02 -7.39
CA LYS A 358 -6.82 0.74 -6.97
C LYS A 358 -5.67 0.94 -5.96
N ASP A 359 -4.71 1.80 -6.32
CA ASP A 359 -3.47 2.01 -5.57
C ASP A 359 -2.86 3.37 -5.95
N GLN A 360 -1.71 3.70 -5.35
CA GLN A 360 -1.00 4.96 -5.63
C GLN A 360 -0.59 5.13 -7.09
N PHE A 361 -0.34 4.05 -7.84
CA PHE A 361 0.03 4.10 -9.25
C PHE A 361 -1.09 4.46 -10.18
N SER A 362 -2.29 4.28 -9.68
CA SER A 362 -3.47 4.80 -10.34
C SER A 362 -3.56 6.32 -10.27
N MET A 363 -2.55 6.99 -9.67
CA MET A 363 -2.46 8.44 -9.47
C MET A 363 -1.13 9.00 -9.96
N SER A 364 -1.13 10.22 -10.51
CA SER A 364 0.07 10.92 -10.96
C SER A 364 -0.19 12.42 -11.08
N GLU A 365 0.78 13.26 -10.70
CA GLU A 365 0.78 14.69 -10.98
C GLU A 365 1.77 15.01 -12.11
N TYR A 366 1.30 15.68 -13.15
CA TYR A 366 2.16 16.04 -14.29
C TYR A 366 1.69 17.33 -14.95
N ASN A 367 2.63 18.24 -15.24
CA ASN A 367 2.36 19.52 -15.90
C ASN A 367 1.25 20.35 -15.26
N GLY A 368 1.09 20.29 -13.93
CA GLY A 368 0.08 21.03 -13.17
C GLY A 368 -1.33 20.44 -13.24
N TYR A 369 -1.43 19.16 -13.60
CA TYR A 369 -2.66 18.38 -13.56
C TYR A 369 -2.47 17.12 -12.72
N PHE A 370 -3.52 16.76 -11.99
CA PHE A 370 -3.60 15.48 -11.29
C PHE A 370 -4.38 14.49 -12.13
N ARG A 371 -3.79 13.33 -12.40
CA ARG A 371 -4.34 12.27 -13.25
C ARG A 371 -4.67 11.07 -12.38
N VAL A 372 -5.84 10.49 -12.57
CA VAL A 372 -6.28 9.35 -11.73
C VAL A 372 -7.09 8.35 -12.54
N ALA A 373 -6.74 7.06 -12.39
CA ALA A 373 -7.45 5.93 -12.98
C ALA A 373 -8.32 5.24 -11.92
N ALA A 374 -9.55 4.90 -12.28
CA ALA A 374 -10.52 4.28 -11.38
C ALA A 374 -11.42 3.26 -12.10
N THR A 375 -11.89 2.27 -11.35
CA THR A 375 -12.88 1.27 -11.81
C THR A 375 -14.23 1.55 -11.16
N LYS A 376 -15.29 1.68 -11.96
CA LYS A 376 -16.66 1.92 -11.50
C LYS A 376 -17.54 0.70 -11.73
N ASP A 377 -18.05 0.15 -10.64
CA ASP A 377 -19.11 -0.86 -10.65
C ASP A 377 -20.49 -0.22 -10.58
N THR A 378 -21.39 -0.74 -11.38
CA THR A 378 -22.79 -0.30 -11.36
C THR A 378 -23.66 -1.45 -10.88
N TYR A 379 -24.44 -1.20 -9.83
CA TYR A 379 -25.37 -2.15 -9.25
C TYR A 379 -26.81 -1.68 -9.36
N LYS A 380 -27.71 -2.60 -9.63
CA LYS A 380 -29.15 -2.38 -9.49
C LYS A 380 -29.59 -2.74 -8.08
N LYS A 381 -29.97 -1.75 -7.29
CA LYS A 381 -30.58 -1.94 -5.98
C LYS A 381 -32.08 -2.25 -6.16
N THR A 382 -32.54 -3.37 -5.61
CA THR A 382 -33.96 -3.76 -5.58
C THR A 382 -34.35 -3.99 -4.13
N TYR A 383 -35.53 -3.51 -3.76
CA TYR A 383 -36.09 -3.78 -2.43
C TYR A 383 -37.07 -4.95 -2.57
N ASP A 384 -36.76 -6.05 -1.92
CA ASP A 384 -37.59 -7.24 -1.90
C ASP A 384 -38.27 -7.38 -0.53
N TYR A 385 -39.56 -7.62 -0.52
CA TYR A 385 -40.31 -7.94 0.69
C TYR A 385 -40.12 -9.43 0.98
N THR A 386 -39.85 -9.79 2.23
CA THR A 386 -39.95 -11.17 2.66
C THR A 386 -41.44 -11.53 2.67
N ASP A 387 -41.85 -12.35 1.71
CA ASP A 387 -43.15 -13.03 1.75
C ASP A 387 -42.92 -14.27 2.66
N ASP A 388 -42.66 -14.02 3.95
CA ASP A 388 -42.53 -15.11 4.91
C ASP A 388 -43.87 -15.83 5.00
N ASP A 389 -43.87 -17.14 4.79
CA ASP A 389 -44.94 -18.04 5.08
C ASP A 389 -45.44 -17.73 6.51
N ILE A 390 -46.56 -17.03 6.59
CA ILE A 390 -47.24 -16.68 7.85
C ILE A 390 -47.57 -18.00 8.54
N TYR A 391 -46.73 -18.42 9.46
CA TYR A 391 -47.03 -19.54 10.32
C TYR A 391 -48.27 -19.18 11.14
N TRP A 392 -49.25 -20.07 11.21
CA TRP A 392 -50.58 -19.86 11.79
C TRP A 392 -50.55 -19.40 13.27
N TRP A 393 -49.40 -19.44 13.97
CA TRP A 393 -49.22 -18.90 15.32
C TRP A 393 -48.83 -17.39 15.34
N ASP A 394 -48.39 -16.80 14.23
CA ASP A 394 -48.07 -15.36 14.12
C ASP A 394 -49.30 -14.48 13.99
N ALA A 395 -50.46 -15.08 13.73
CA ALA A 395 -51.77 -14.37 13.64
C ALA A 395 -52.21 -13.72 14.97
N PHE A 396 -51.44 -13.85 16.05
CA PHE A 396 -51.72 -13.29 17.35
C PHE A 396 -50.66 -12.28 17.85
N SER A 397 -49.62 -12.00 17.08
CA SER A 397 -48.69 -10.91 17.35
C SER A 397 -49.07 -9.68 16.54
N ASP A 398 -49.34 -8.59 17.25
CA ASP A 398 -49.73 -7.28 16.68
C ASP A 398 -48.51 -6.48 16.14
N SER A 399 -47.49 -7.19 15.64
CA SER A 399 -46.31 -6.61 15.01
C SER A 399 -46.35 -6.90 13.50
N SER A 400 -46.94 -5.96 12.76
CA SER A 400 -46.74 -5.82 11.33
C SER A 400 -45.31 -5.31 11.08
N ASP A 401 -44.29 -6.16 11.28
CA ASP A 401 -42.97 -5.86 10.82
C ASP A 401 -42.92 -6.15 9.30
N ASP A 402 -43.06 -5.07 8.55
CA ASP A 402 -42.81 -5.03 7.09
C ASP A 402 -41.29 -5.10 6.88
N SER A 403 -40.67 -6.26 7.15
CA SER A 403 -39.23 -6.46 7.00
C SER A 403 -38.95 -6.82 5.54
N GLY A 404 -38.40 -5.88 4.82
CA GLY A 404 -37.86 -6.10 3.49
C GLY A 404 -36.33 -5.91 3.51
N TYR A 405 -35.64 -6.52 2.56
CA TYR A 405 -34.19 -6.38 2.40
C TYR A 405 -33.84 -5.83 1.02
N TYR A 406 -32.67 -5.20 0.93
CA TYR A 406 -32.14 -4.72 -0.34
C TYR A 406 -31.25 -5.78 -0.97
N THR A 407 -31.54 -6.14 -2.23
CA THR A 407 -30.66 -6.92 -3.08
C THR A 407 -29.90 -6.00 -4.04
N TYR A 408 -28.62 -6.29 -4.24
CA TYR A 408 -27.75 -5.58 -5.16
C TYR A 408 -27.35 -6.53 -6.28
N LYS A 409 -27.81 -6.24 -7.51
CA LYS A 409 -27.44 -7.03 -8.68
C LYS A 409 -26.43 -6.26 -9.49
N PHE A 410 -25.25 -6.83 -9.71
CA PHE A 410 -24.24 -6.30 -10.62
C PHE A 410 -24.82 -6.09 -12.02
N ILE A 411 -24.54 -4.96 -12.63
CA ILE A 411 -25.01 -4.56 -13.97
C ILE A 411 -23.83 -4.44 -14.93
N SER A 412 -22.82 -3.65 -14.59
CA SER A 412 -21.66 -3.39 -15.44
C SER A 412 -20.49 -2.87 -14.63
N ARG A 413 -19.32 -3.04 -15.19
CA ARG A 413 -18.06 -2.44 -14.73
C ARG A 413 -17.46 -1.67 -15.88
N GLU A 414 -16.91 -0.51 -15.62
CA GLU A 414 -16.18 0.29 -16.60
C GLU A 414 -14.98 0.98 -15.94
N ASN A 415 -13.92 1.19 -16.73
CA ASN A 415 -12.74 1.89 -16.28
C ASN A 415 -12.73 3.32 -16.80
N ARG A 416 -12.05 4.18 -16.07
CA ARG A 416 -12.02 5.62 -16.30
C ARG A 416 -10.64 6.18 -16.00
N VAL A 417 -10.20 7.17 -16.78
CA VAL A 417 -9.05 8.01 -16.43
C VAL A 417 -9.53 9.46 -16.43
N TYR A 418 -9.33 10.12 -15.30
CA TYR A 418 -9.65 11.53 -15.08
C TYR A 418 -8.39 12.37 -15.16
N VAL A 419 -8.54 13.59 -15.66
CA VAL A 419 -7.55 14.66 -15.54
C VAL A 419 -8.18 15.81 -14.78
N LEU A 420 -7.61 16.14 -13.63
CA LEU A 420 -8.09 17.19 -12.73
C LEU A 420 -7.09 18.34 -12.70
N ASP A 421 -7.55 19.58 -12.51
CA ASP A 421 -6.67 20.68 -12.16
C ASP A 421 -6.19 20.57 -10.70
N LEU A 422 -5.28 21.43 -10.26
CA LEU A 422 -4.80 21.39 -8.87
C LEU A 422 -5.84 21.85 -7.83
N ASP A 423 -6.97 22.40 -8.26
CA ASP A 423 -8.15 22.61 -7.40
C ASP A 423 -9.09 21.39 -7.41
N LEU A 424 -8.63 20.27 -7.99
CA LEU A 424 -9.34 19.00 -8.15
C LEU A 424 -10.67 19.13 -8.93
N ASN A 425 -10.77 20.08 -9.86
CA ASN A 425 -11.88 20.14 -10.81
C ASN A 425 -11.56 19.27 -12.03
N GLU A 426 -12.51 18.44 -12.48
CA GLU A 426 -12.36 17.66 -13.71
C GLU A 426 -12.22 18.60 -14.90
N VAL A 427 -11.11 18.49 -15.63
CA VAL A 427 -10.86 19.20 -16.88
C VAL A 427 -11.06 18.33 -18.10
N GLY A 428 -10.88 17.04 -17.96
CA GLY A 428 -11.16 16.04 -19.00
C GLY A 428 -11.17 14.62 -18.43
N SER A 429 -11.73 13.70 -19.20
CA SER A 429 -11.73 12.27 -18.84
C SER A 429 -11.95 11.39 -20.06
N VAL A 430 -11.46 10.14 -19.99
CA VAL A 430 -11.84 9.06 -20.89
C VAL A 430 -12.49 7.96 -20.05
N LYS A 431 -13.61 7.40 -20.53
CA LYS A 431 -14.46 6.46 -19.78
C LYS A 431 -14.94 5.32 -20.67
N GLY A 432 -15.30 4.18 -20.07
CA GLY A 432 -15.97 3.05 -20.76
C GLY A 432 -15.02 2.19 -21.58
N PHE A 433 -13.77 2.00 -21.16
CA PHE A 433 -12.84 1.03 -21.74
C PHE A 433 -12.69 -0.18 -20.81
N GLY A 434 -12.27 -1.34 -21.38
CA GLY A 434 -12.16 -2.59 -20.62
C GLY A 434 -13.51 -2.94 -19.95
N GLU A 435 -14.60 -3.07 -20.77
CA GLU A 435 -15.95 -3.32 -20.26
C GLU A 435 -16.00 -4.65 -19.49
N ASP A 436 -16.56 -4.65 -18.27
CA ASP A 436 -16.62 -5.77 -17.34
C ASP A 436 -15.24 -6.26 -16.84
N GLU A 437 -14.18 -5.44 -16.94
CA GLU A 437 -12.82 -5.74 -16.49
C GLU A 437 -12.35 -4.80 -15.37
N ASN A 438 -11.51 -5.31 -14.47
CA ASN A 438 -10.86 -4.49 -13.42
C ASN A 438 -9.52 -3.96 -13.91
N ILE A 439 -9.17 -2.74 -13.52
CA ILE A 439 -7.78 -2.25 -13.60
C ILE A 439 -6.90 -3.14 -12.73
N LYS A 440 -5.81 -3.67 -13.33
CA LYS A 440 -4.79 -4.48 -12.66
C LYS A 440 -3.50 -3.71 -12.43
N SER A 441 -3.10 -2.86 -13.37
CA SER A 441 -1.99 -1.93 -13.19
C SER A 441 -2.15 -0.70 -14.06
N VAL A 442 -1.54 0.40 -13.63
CA VAL A 442 -1.46 1.67 -14.35
C VAL A 442 -0.01 2.12 -14.36
N SER A 443 0.45 2.69 -15.44
CA SER A 443 1.74 3.36 -15.55
C SER A 443 1.56 4.68 -16.29
N PHE A 444 1.81 5.79 -15.61
CA PHE A 444 1.85 7.11 -16.22
C PHE A 444 3.28 7.43 -16.66
N SER A 445 3.47 7.87 -17.88
CA SER A 445 4.78 8.25 -18.43
C SER A 445 4.65 9.48 -19.30
N GLY A 446 5.16 10.62 -18.83
CA GLY A 446 5.00 11.91 -19.51
C GLY A 446 3.53 12.20 -19.85
N ASP A 447 3.22 12.44 -21.10
CA ASP A 447 1.84 12.69 -21.58
C ASP A 447 1.01 11.42 -21.81
N MET A 448 1.51 10.25 -21.43
CA MET A 448 0.84 8.96 -21.67
C MET A 448 0.40 8.29 -20.37
N ALA A 449 -0.68 7.50 -20.46
CA ALA A 449 -1.02 6.48 -19.48
C ALA A 449 -1.13 5.12 -20.17
N TYR A 450 -0.58 4.09 -19.52
CA TYR A 450 -0.71 2.69 -19.89
C TYR A 450 -1.54 1.99 -18.83
N VAL A 451 -2.65 1.38 -19.22
CA VAL A 451 -3.60 0.76 -18.29
C VAL A 451 -3.83 -0.69 -18.67
N VAL A 452 -3.57 -1.60 -17.75
CA VAL A 452 -3.92 -3.01 -17.89
C VAL A 452 -5.22 -3.27 -17.18
N THR A 453 -6.17 -3.90 -17.88
CA THR A 453 -7.40 -4.42 -17.29
C THR A 453 -7.47 -5.93 -17.46
N TYR A 454 -8.26 -6.64 -16.68
CA TYR A 454 -8.33 -8.10 -16.75
C TYR A 454 -9.69 -8.66 -16.33
N ARG A 455 -10.14 -9.64 -17.11
CA ARG A 455 -11.22 -10.58 -16.76
C ARG A 455 -10.89 -12.01 -17.21
N GLN A 456 -10.47 -12.22 -18.47
CA GLN A 456 -10.04 -13.50 -19.05
C GLN A 456 -8.88 -13.32 -20.06
N THR A 457 -8.73 -12.14 -20.62
CA THR A 457 -7.62 -11.68 -21.44
C THR A 457 -7.16 -10.34 -20.88
N ASP A 458 -5.94 -9.95 -21.17
CA ASP A 458 -5.26 -8.78 -20.63
C ASP A 458 -5.12 -7.71 -21.73
N PRO A 459 -6.09 -6.81 -21.91
CA PRO A 459 -5.86 -5.67 -22.76
C PRO A 459 -4.97 -4.63 -22.05
N LEU A 460 -3.85 -4.27 -22.72
CA LEU A 460 -3.05 -3.10 -22.40
C LEU A 460 -3.55 -1.93 -23.26
N PHE A 461 -4.06 -0.89 -22.63
CA PHE A 461 -4.47 0.34 -23.28
C PHE A 461 -3.37 1.38 -23.23
N SER A 462 -3.14 2.10 -24.35
CA SER A 462 -2.39 3.37 -24.38
C SER A 462 -3.36 4.53 -24.46
N ILE A 463 -3.18 5.52 -23.59
CA ILE A 463 -4.07 6.68 -23.45
C ILE A 463 -3.24 7.96 -23.57
N ASP A 464 -3.54 8.80 -24.54
CA ASP A 464 -2.93 10.12 -24.73
C ASP A 464 -3.60 11.13 -23.79
N LEU A 465 -2.81 11.76 -22.94
CA LEU A 465 -3.19 12.80 -21.99
C LEU A 465 -2.55 14.15 -22.33
N SER A 466 -1.93 14.30 -23.50
CA SER A 466 -1.25 15.53 -23.93
C SER A 466 -2.20 16.73 -24.04
N ASP A 467 -3.47 16.49 -24.40
CA ASP A 467 -4.55 17.48 -24.22
C ASP A 467 -5.36 17.11 -22.98
N PRO A 468 -5.10 17.76 -21.84
CA PRO A 468 -5.77 17.42 -20.56
C PRO A 468 -7.29 17.58 -20.61
N THR A 469 -7.82 18.34 -21.59
CA THR A 469 -9.28 18.54 -21.75
C THR A 469 -9.95 17.47 -22.61
N SER A 470 -9.16 16.64 -23.30
CA SER A 470 -9.67 15.63 -24.23
C SER A 470 -8.76 14.39 -24.30
N PRO A 471 -8.64 13.61 -23.19
CA PRO A 471 -7.91 12.36 -23.19
C PRO A 471 -8.45 11.37 -24.23
N VAL A 472 -7.55 10.62 -24.92
CA VAL A 472 -7.92 9.72 -26.01
C VAL A 472 -7.20 8.37 -25.88
N ILE A 473 -7.94 7.27 -26.01
CA ILE A 473 -7.35 5.93 -26.17
C ILE A 473 -6.78 5.85 -27.58
N LEU A 474 -5.50 5.49 -27.68
CA LEU A 474 -4.79 5.38 -28.96
C LEU A 474 -4.78 3.94 -29.49
N ASP A 475 -4.53 2.97 -28.60
CA ASP A 475 -4.42 1.56 -28.97
C ASP A 475 -4.83 0.63 -27.83
N GLU A 476 -5.09 -0.63 -28.18
CA GLU A 476 -5.46 -1.72 -27.28
C GLU A 476 -4.76 -2.99 -27.74
N LEU A 477 -3.95 -3.61 -26.87
CA LEU A 477 -3.21 -4.84 -27.13
C LEU A 477 -3.67 -5.95 -26.21
N GLU A 478 -4.36 -6.98 -26.73
CA GLU A 478 -4.80 -8.16 -25.98
C GLU A 478 -3.70 -9.22 -25.84
N LEU A 479 -3.50 -9.73 -24.62
CA LEU A 479 -2.52 -10.79 -24.30
C LEU A 479 -3.09 -11.80 -23.30
N PRO A 480 -2.56 -13.05 -23.24
CA PRO A 480 -2.89 -14.00 -22.19
C PRO A 480 -2.20 -13.64 -20.86
N GLY A 481 -2.88 -13.83 -19.73
CA GLY A 481 -2.40 -13.43 -18.40
C GLY A 481 -2.51 -11.93 -18.18
N TYR A 482 -2.02 -11.38 -17.05
CA TYR A 482 -2.08 -9.95 -16.79
C TYR A 482 -0.88 -9.44 -16.01
N SER A 483 -0.52 -8.19 -16.27
CA SER A 483 0.53 -7.49 -15.52
C SER A 483 -0.08 -6.84 -14.28
N THR A 484 0.44 -7.17 -13.11
CA THR A 484 0.10 -6.53 -11.83
C THR A 484 0.91 -5.27 -11.62
N TYR A 485 2.05 -5.15 -12.31
CA TYR A 485 2.96 -4.04 -12.26
C TYR A 485 3.59 -3.78 -13.63
N MET A 486 3.83 -2.50 -13.95
CA MET A 486 4.52 -2.06 -15.17
C MET A 486 5.52 -0.96 -14.87
N GLN A 487 6.67 -0.99 -15.54
CA GLN A 487 7.74 0.01 -15.41
C GLN A 487 8.42 0.28 -16.75
N GLN A 488 8.77 1.53 -17.03
CA GLN A 488 9.64 1.86 -18.17
C GLN A 488 10.99 1.16 -17.98
N TRP A 489 11.39 0.41 -19.00
CA TRP A 489 12.69 -0.27 -19.04
C TRP A 489 13.74 0.58 -19.75
N GLY A 490 13.32 1.32 -20.74
CA GLY A 490 14.13 2.22 -21.57
C GLY A 490 13.25 2.93 -22.59
N ASP A 491 13.85 3.73 -23.46
CA ASP A 491 13.14 4.49 -24.50
C ASP A 491 12.29 3.55 -25.38
N GLY A 492 10.98 3.68 -25.32
CA GLY A 492 10.04 2.86 -26.09
C GLY A 492 9.92 1.41 -25.63
N GLN A 493 10.31 1.11 -24.38
CA GLN A 493 10.20 -0.22 -23.80
C GLN A 493 9.54 -0.17 -22.42
N LEU A 494 8.42 -0.85 -22.26
CA LEU A 494 7.67 -0.97 -21.01
C LEU A 494 7.75 -2.43 -20.53
N LEU A 495 8.32 -2.64 -19.36
CA LEU A 495 8.37 -3.95 -18.69
C LEU A 495 7.08 -4.17 -17.91
N GLY A 496 6.42 -5.31 -18.12
CA GLY A 496 5.31 -5.80 -17.32
C GLY A 496 5.73 -7.02 -16.49
N PHE A 497 5.30 -7.06 -15.24
CA PHE A 497 5.42 -8.20 -14.34
C PHE A 497 4.02 -8.58 -13.83
N GLY A 498 3.73 -9.88 -13.73
CA GLY A 498 2.42 -10.28 -13.24
C GLY A 498 2.17 -11.79 -13.26
N VAL A 499 0.91 -12.13 -13.48
CA VAL A 499 0.40 -13.50 -13.41
C VAL A 499 0.40 -14.13 -14.80
N ALA A 500 0.97 -15.35 -14.89
CA ALA A 500 0.79 -16.20 -16.06
C ALA A 500 -0.54 -16.96 -15.95
N ASP A 501 -1.31 -16.96 -17.04
CA ASP A 501 -2.54 -17.72 -17.15
C ASP A 501 -2.40 -18.75 -18.27
N GLU A 502 -2.60 -20.02 -17.95
CA GLU A 502 -2.66 -21.10 -18.92
C GLU A 502 -4.05 -21.73 -18.93
N ASN A 503 -4.81 -21.51 -20.01
CA ASN A 503 -6.17 -22.05 -20.20
C ASN A 503 -7.19 -21.61 -19.13
N GLY A 504 -7.07 -20.40 -18.59
CA GLY A 504 -7.95 -19.87 -17.54
C GLY A 504 -7.57 -20.33 -16.12
N ILE A 505 -6.37 -20.89 -15.94
CA ILE A 505 -5.80 -21.25 -14.64
C ILE A 505 -4.60 -20.33 -14.37
N SER A 506 -4.76 -19.43 -13.43
CA SER A 506 -3.70 -18.54 -12.96
C SER A 506 -2.77 -19.33 -12.02
N ASN A 507 -1.65 -19.85 -12.55
CA ASN A 507 -0.65 -20.62 -11.80
C ASN A 507 0.73 -20.37 -12.36
N GLY A 508 1.28 -19.20 -12.08
CA GLY A 508 2.62 -18.86 -12.52
C GLY A 508 2.91 -17.37 -12.53
N VAL A 509 4.13 -17.07 -12.86
CA VAL A 509 4.70 -15.71 -12.91
C VAL A 509 5.08 -15.39 -14.34
N LYS A 510 4.84 -14.15 -14.78
CA LYS A 510 5.11 -13.67 -16.12
C LYS A 510 5.92 -12.39 -16.11
N LEU A 511 6.97 -12.33 -16.95
CA LEU A 511 7.59 -11.09 -17.41
C LEU A 511 7.22 -10.88 -18.87
N VAL A 512 6.91 -9.64 -19.23
CA VAL A 512 6.61 -9.25 -20.61
C VAL A 512 7.28 -7.91 -20.92
N MET A 513 7.85 -7.77 -22.11
CA MET A 513 8.37 -6.51 -22.62
C MET A 513 7.46 -6.02 -23.74
N PHE A 514 6.97 -4.81 -23.61
CA PHE A 514 6.16 -4.11 -24.62
C PHE A 514 7.02 -3.10 -25.38
N ASP A 515 6.73 -2.94 -26.68
CA ASP A 515 7.15 -1.80 -27.48
C ASP A 515 6.07 -0.73 -27.35
N ASN A 516 6.41 0.37 -26.69
CA ASN A 516 5.58 1.57 -26.56
C ASN A 516 6.20 2.80 -27.25
N SER A 517 7.16 2.56 -28.18
CA SER A 517 7.80 3.63 -28.96
C SER A 517 6.83 4.36 -29.91
N ASP A 518 5.79 3.68 -30.40
CA ASP A 518 4.61 4.26 -31.03
C ASP A 518 3.37 3.90 -30.22
N PRO A 519 2.83 4.81 -29.42
CA PRO A 519 1.66 4.51 -28.59
C PRO A 519 0.38 4.23 -29.38
N ASN A 520 0.35 4.46 -30.71
CA ASN A 520 -0.74 4.08 -31.58
C ASN A 520 -0.61 2.62 -32.10
N GLU A 521 0.48 1.93 -31.79
CA GLU A 521 0.74 0.58 -32.26
C GLU A 521 1.54 -0.23 -31.22
N LEU A 522 0.92 -0.53 -30.08
CA LEU A 522 1.51 -1.33 -29.01
C LEU A 522 1.85 -2.74 -29.49
N ARG A 523 2.97 -3.30 -29.07
CA ARG A 523 3.38 -4.66 -29.43
C ARG A 523 4.07 -5.37 -28.26
N GLN A 524 3.84 -6.64 -28.12
CA GLN A 524 4.70 -7.48 -27.31
C GLN A 524 6.03 -7.74 -28.03
N MET A 525 7.14 -7.44 -27.39
CA MET A 525 8.48 -7.70 -27.89
C MET A 525 8.99 -9.09 -27.47
N GLY A 526 8.71 -9.49 -26.24
CA GLY A 526 9.10 -10.79 -25.69
C GLY A 526 8.40 -11.07 -24.36
N SER A 527 8.36 -12.33 -23.97
CA SER A 527 7.86 -12.75 -22.65
C SER A 527 8.55 -14.01 -22.15
N VAL A 528 8.56 -14.20 -20.83
CA VAL A 528 8.94 -15.44 -20.18
C VAL A 528 7.93 -15.75 -19.08
N GLU A 529 7.61 -17.03 -18.93
CA GLU A 529 6.68 -17.52 -17.92
C GLU A 529 7.34 -18.61 -17.09
N ILE A 530 7.10 -18.60 -15.78
CA ILE A 530 7.46 -19.63 -14.83
C ILE A 530 6.15 -20.22 -14.34
N LEU A 531 5.80 -21.41 -14.83
CA LEU A 531 4.49 -22.02 -14.62
C LEU A 531 4.55 -23.12 -13.55
N GLY A 532 3.49 -23.25 -12.79
CA GLY A 532 3.18 -24.45 -12.02
C GLY A 532 2.80 -25.62 -12.94
N SER A 533 2.61 -26.78 -12.37
CA SER A 533 2.20 -27.97 -13.11
C SER A 533 1.30 -28.88 -12.27
N GLU A 534 0.50 -29.70 -12.96
CA GLU A 534 -0.33 -30.73 -12.32
C GLU A 534 -0.10 -32.06 -13.07
N ASP A 535 0.07 -33.13 -12.32
CA ASP A 535 0.10 -34.49 -12.84
C ASP A 535 -0.79 -35.43 -12.00
N GLU A 536 -0.77 -36.75 -12.29
CA GLU A 536 -1.60 -37.73 -11.57
C GLU A 536 -1.21 -37.89 -10.09
N THR A 537 -0.05 -37.39 -9.67
CA THR A 537 0.53 -37.64 -8.34
C THR A 537 0.75 -36.36 -7.51
N SER A 538 0.90 -35.21 -8.17
CA SER A 538 1.21 -33.94 -7.51
C SER A 538 0.65 -32.74 -8.25
N TRP A 539 0.45 -31.67 -7.51
CA TRP A 539 0.19 -30.33 -8.01
C TRP A 539 1.29 -29.37 -7.55
N ILE A 540 1.86 -28.62 -8.48
CA ILE A 540 2.87 -27.61 -8.22
C ILE A 540 2.25 -26.24 -8.46
N SER A 541 2.21 -25.44 -7.39
CA SER A 541 1.84 -24.04 -7.44
C SER A 541 3.09 -23.17 -7.52
N VAL A 542 3.06 -22.18 -8.41
CA VAL A 542 4.11 -21.17 -8.55
C VAL A 542 3.50 -19.79 -8.44
N TYR A 543 4.05 -18.96 -7.56
CA TYR A 543 3.68 -17.57 -7.38
C TYR A 543 4.91 -16.74 -6.97
N SER A 544 4.75 -15.43 -6.87
CA SER A 544 5.79 -14.50 -6.47
C SER A 544 5.23 -13.49 -5.46
N GLU A 545 6.01 -13.19 -4.42
CA GLU A 545 5.73 -12.08 -3.50
C GLU A 545 5.55 -10.75 -4.26
N ALA A 546 6.31 -10.55 -5.34
CA ALA A 546 6.22 -9.35 -6.17
C ALA A 546 4.86 -9.16 -6.87
N GLN A 547 3.93 -10.11 -6.81
CA GLN A 547 2.57 -9.95 -7.31
C GLN A 547 1.72 -9.03 -6.42
N TRP A 548 2.08 -8.88 -5.13
CA TRP A 548 1.42 -8.00 -4.17
C TRP A 548 2.40 -7.04 -3.47
N GLU A 549 3.70 -7.35 -3.40
CA GLU A 549 4.75 -6.49 -2.87
C GLU A 549 5.81 -6.23 -3.95
N ARG A 550 5.64 -5.16 -4.71
CA ARG A 550 6.52 -4.83 -5.84
C ARG A 550 7.99 -4.71 -5.46
N LYS A 551 8.30 -4.19 -4.27
CA LYS A 551 9.69 -3.97 -3.84
C LYS A 551 10.49 -5.28 -3.72
N ALA A 552 9.79 -6.44 -3.69
CA ALA A 552 10.43 -7.75 -3.80
C ALA A 552 11.03 -8.01 -5.21
N LEU A 553 10.58 -7.29 -6.24
CA LEU A 553 11.09 -7.34 -7.60
C LEU A 553 12.24 -6.34 -7.77
N MET A 554 13.45 -6.80 -8.06
CA MET A 554 14.54 -5.91 -8.45
C MET A 554 14.52 -5.68 -9.96
N ILE A 555 14.42 -4.43 -10.37
CA ILE A 555 14.50 -3.99 -11.77
C ILE A 555 15.68 -3.02 -11.90
N ALA A 556 16.72 -3.42 -12.64
CA ALA A 556 17.96 -2.68 -12.82
C ALA A 556 18.30 -2.59 -14.32
N PRO A 557 17.66 -1.68 -15.09
CA PRO A 557 17.89 -1.51 -16.51
C PRO A 557 19.35 -1.18 -16.85
N GLU A 558 20.04 -0.44 -16.00
CA GLU A 558 21.44 -0.04 -16.14
C GLU A 558 22.41 -1.23 -16.06
N LYS A 559 22.01 -2.30 -15.38
CA LYS A 559 22.73 -3.59 -15.34
C LYS A 559 22.14 -4.62 -16.31
N ASN A 560 21.08 -4.29 -17.04
CA ASN A 560 20.27 -5.23 -17.81
C ASN A 560 19.90 -6.45 -16.97
N LEU A 561 19.35 -6.22 -15.77
CA LEU A 561 19.10 -7.27 -14.79
C LEU A 561 17.73 -7.09 -14.13
N ILE A 562 16.99 -8.20 -14.02
CA ILE A 562 15.72 -8.31 -13.32
C ILE A 562 15.85 -9.51 -12.37
N ALA A 563 15.56 -9.33 -11.07
CA ALA A 563 15.48 -10.42 -10.12
C ALA A 563 14.05 -10.62 -9.66
N VAL A 564 13.53 -11.83 -9.80
CA VAL A 564 12.15 -12.21 -9.49
C VAL A 564 12.16 -13.22 -8.35
N PRO A 565 11.52 -12.92 -7.21
CA PRO A 565 11.30 -13.90 -6.14
C PRO A 565 10.28 -14.94 -6.61
N ILE A 566 10.56 -16.21 -6.38
CA ILE A 566 9.69 -17.33 -6.74
C ILE A 566 9.42 -18.19 -5.51
N CYS A 567 8.15 -18.41 -5.23
CA CYS A 567 7.66 -19.41 -4.30
C CYS A 567 7.10 -20.60 -5.09
N ARG A 568 7.61 -21.78 -4.83
CA ARG A 568 7.18 -23.03 -5.46
C ARG A 568 6.74 -24.02 -4.39
N ASN A 569 5.46 -24.34 -4.38
CA ASN A 569 4.87 -25.28 -3.44
C ASN A 569 4.46 -26.57 -4.16
N GLU A 570 4.90 -27.71 -3.68
CA GLU A 570 4.55 -29.02 -4.20
C GLU A 570 3.60 -29.73 -3.23
N TYR A 571 2.47 -30.18 -3.76
CA TYR A 571 1.43 -30.92 -3.03
C TYR A 571 1.32 -32.32 -3.62
N ASN A 572 1.60 -33.38 -2.86
CA ASN A 572 1.43 -34.76 -3.33
C ASN A 572 0.06 -35.30 -2.95
N TYR A 573 -0.69 -35.82 -3.93
CA TYR A 573 -1.98 -36.44 -3.72
C TYR A 573 -1.84 -37.74 -2.91
N GLY A 574 -2.27 -37.73 -1.67
CA GLY A 574 -2.23 -38.89 -0.78
C GLY A 574 -1.30 -38.80 0.42
N SER A 575 -0.63 -37.66 0.61
CA SER A 575 0.05 -37.34 1.86
C SER A 575 -0.92 -36.70 2.87
N ASP A 576 -0.69 -36.93 4.17
CA ASP A 576 -1.45 -36.28 5.25
C ASP A 576 -0.94 -34.84 5.53
N SER A 577 0.13 -34.40 4.85
CA SER A 577 0.71 -33.06 4.98
C SER A 577 0.11 -32.12 3.93
N SER A 578 -0.20 -30.89 4.33
CA SER A 578 -0.74 -29.87 3.44
C SER A 578 0.26 -29.41 2.37
N TYR A 579 1.58 -29.55 2.65
CA TYR A 579 2.67 -29.26 1.72
C TYR A 579 3.75 -30.33 1.89
N ASP A 580 4.26 -30.89 0.78
CA ASP A 580 5.36 -31.83 0.81
C ASP A 580 6.73 -31.16 0.62
N ARG A 581 6.75 -30.03 -0.11
CA ARG A 581 7.97 -29.26 -0.35
C ARG A 581 7.63 -27.82 -0.70
N ASN A 582 8.29 -26.87 -0.03
CA ASN A 582 8.26 -25.44 -0.32
C ASN A 582 9.67 -25.02 -0.73
N GLU A 583 9.79 -24.32 -1.84
CA GLU A 583 11.06 -23.77 -2.34
C GLU A 583 10.87 -22.26 -2.49
N TYR A 584 11.85 -21.49 -1.99
CA TYR A 584 11.92 -20.06 -2.19
C TYR A 584 13.26 -19.70 -2.81
N TYR A 585 13.26 -19.00 -3.94
CA TYR A 585 14.47 -18.61 -4.64
C TYR A 585 14.27 -17.36 -5.50
N TYR A 586 15.37 -16.65 -5.79
CA TYR A 586 15.38 -15.59 -6.77
C TYR A 586 15.88 -16.10 -8.11
N VAL A 587 15.14 -15.79 -9.19
CA VAL A 587 15.56 -16.04 -10.57
C VAL A 587 15.96 -14.72 -11.21
N PHE A 588 17.12 -14.71 -11.86
CA PHE A 588 17.70 -13.54 -12.50
C PHE A 588 17.56 -13.62 -14.02
N PHE A 589 17.08 -12.54 -14.64
CA PHE A 589 16.91 -12.42 -16.08
C PHE A 589 17.65 -11.20 -16.61
N SER A 590 18.14 -11.28 -17.86
CA SER A 590 18.46 -10.14 -18.71
C SER A 590 17.48 -10.07 -19.87
N TYR A 591 17.36 -8.91 -20.51
CA TYR A 591 16.59 -8.74 -21.74
C TYR A 591 17.51 -8.46 -22.90
N GLU A 592 17.61 -9.40 -23.87
CA GLU A 592 18.58 -9.37 -24.94
C GLU A 592 17.95 -9.74 -26.29
N ASN A 593 18.11 -8.87 -27.29
CA ASN A 593 17.62 -9.11 -28.67
C ASN A 593 16.14 -9.47 -28.79
N GLY A 594 15.29 -8.94 -27.89
CA GLY A 594 13.86 -9.22 -27.90
C GLY A 594 13.44 -10.44 -27.07
N GLU A 595 14.34 -11.01 -26.27
CA GLU A 595 14.08 -12.20 -25.47
C GLU A 595 14.55 -12.00 -24.01
N PHE A 596 13.83 -12.55 -23.05
CA PHE A 596 14.30 -12.70 -21.67
C PHE A 596 15.23 -13.92 -21.58
N VAL A 597 16.42 -13.71 -21.07
CA VAL A 597 17.43 -14.75 -20.87
C VAL A 597 17.62 -14.99 -19.39
N GLN A 598 17.33 -16.18 -18.90
CA GLN A 598 17.63 -16.54 -17.53
C GLN A 598 19.14 -16.60 -17.33
N ARG A 599 19.67 -15.77 -16.44
CA ARG A 599 21.10 -15.65 -16.13
C ARG A 599 21.53 -16.59 -15.02
N GLY A 600 20.70 -16.74 -14.00
CA GLY A 600 21.00 -17.57 -12.85
C GLY A 600 19.82 -17.69 -11.88
N MET A 601 20.09 -18.35 -10.78
CA MET A 601 19.14 -18.56 -9.67
C MET A 601 19.94 -18.62 -8.37
N ILE A 602 19.40 -18.01 -7.32
CA ILE A 602 19.94 -18.09 -5.96
C ILE A 602 18.85 -18.64 -5.05
N GLU A 603 19.13 -19.76 -4.41
CA GLU A 603 18.28 -20.39 -3.38
C GLU A 603 18.99 -20.18 -2.04
N PRO A 604 18.50 -19.27 -1.18
CA PRO A 604 19.07 -19.07 0.14
C PRO A 604 18.90 -20.30 1.03
N ASP A 605 19.88 -20.60 1.86
CA ASP A 605 19.81 -21.68 2.85
C ASP A 605 19.01 -21.19 4.07
N THR A 606 17.69 -21.26 3.97
CA THR A 606 16.78 -20.85 5.05
C THR A 606 15.84 -22.00 5.40
N ASP A 607 15.61 -22.22 6.69
CA ASP A 607 14.51 -23.08 7.17
C ASP A 607 13.18 -22.31 7.04
N SER A 608 12.72 -22.08 5.79
CA SER A 608 11.65 -21.14 5.50
C SER A 608 10.25 -21.68 5.79
N SER A 609 9.71 -21.29 6.93
CA SER A 609 8.25 -21.15 7.08
C SER A 609 7.84 -19.68 7.34
N ASP A 610 8.79 -18.78 7.49
CA ASP A 610 8.53 -17.41 7.89
C ASP A 610 8.46 -16.47 6.68
N THR A 611 7.46 -15.58 6.71
CA THR A 611 7.12 -14.60 5.70
C THR A 611 7.77 -13.25 6.02
N GLY A 612 9.11 -13.23 6.15
CA GLY A 612 9.86 -11.98 6.28
C GLY A 612 9.90 -11.21 4.95
N PHE A 613 10.43 -10.00 4.99
CA PHE A 613 10.66 -9.21 3.80
C PHE A 613 11.76 -9.82 2.93
N ASN A 614 11.46 -10.10 1.66
CA ASN A 614 12.41 -10.69 0.73
C ASN A 614 12.79 -9.68 -0.34
N ARG A 615 14.10 -9.44 -0.51
CA ARG A 615 14.63 -8.44 -1.44
C ARG A 615 15.87 -8.96 -2.16
N ALA A 616 16.07 -8.48 -3.39
CA ALA A 616 17.33 -8.58 -4.09
C ALA A 616 17.87 -7.19 -4.38
N ILE A 617 19.15 -6.98 -4.14
CA ILE A 617 19.86 -5.73 -4.44
C ILE A 617 21.21 -6.06 -5.11
N TYR A 618 21.89 -5.07 -5.67
CA TYR A 618 23.28 -5.20 -6.09
C TYR A 618 24.17 -4.13 -5.48
N ILE A 619 25.44 -4.47 -5.25
CA ILE A 619 26.53 -3.55 -4.92
C ILE A 619 27.72 -3.90 -5.81
N GLY A 620 28.11 -3.00 -6.71
CA GLY A 620 29.18 -3.21 -7.67
C GLY A 620 28.92 -4.41 -8.59
N ASP A 621 29.79 -5.42 -8.49
CA ASP A 621 29.76 -6.64 -9.29
C ASP A 621 29.10 -7.83 -8.56
N TYR A 622 28.37 -7.59 -7.48
CA TYR A 622 27.72 -8.62 -6.67
C TYR A 622 26.24 -8.35 -6.49
N VAL A 623 25.45 -9.42 -6.52
CA VAL A 623 24.04 -9.41 -6.10
C VAL A 623 23.93 -9.97 -4.69
N TYR A 624 22.99 -9.42 -3.93
CA TYR A 624 22.68 -9.83 -2.57
C TYR A 624 21.19 -10.14 -2.49
N VAL A 625 20.89 -11.36 -2.07
CA VAL A 625 19.52 -11.83 -1.85
C VAL A 625 19.28 -11.91 -0.35
N VAL A 626 18.33 -11.13 0.13
CA VAL A 626 17.87 -11.11 1.52
C VAL A 626 16.57 -11.88 1.61
N VAL A 627 16.57 -12.96 2.39
CA VAL A 627 15.38 -13.78 2.64
C VAL A 627 15.33 -14.07 4.15
N ASN A 628 14.25 -13.65 4.78
CA ASN A 628 14.11 -13.70 6.24
C ASN A 628 15.32 -13.06 6.95
N ASN A 629 16.09 -13.82 7.73
CA ASN A 629 17.27 -13.36 8.47
C ASN A 629 18.60 -13.72 7.76
N THR A 630 18.56 -14.10 6.51
CA THR A 630 19.74 -14.55 5.76
C THR A 630 20.01 -13.63 4.58
N ILE A 631 21.27 -13.17 4.48
CA ILE A 631 21.79 -12.44 3.32
C ILE A 631 22.74 -13.37 2.58
N THR A 632 22.50 -13.60 1.30
CA THR A 632 23.34 -14.42 0.43
C THR A 632 23.94 -13.56 -0.68
N ALA A 633 25.27 -13.50 -0.75
CA ALA A 633 26.02 -12.79 -1.79
C ALA A 633 26.39 -13.72 -2.94
N ALA A 634 26.30 -13.22 -4.17
CA ALA A 634 26.77 -13.95 -5.36
C ALA A 634 27.36 -12.99 -6.40
N ASP A 635 28.30 -13.50 -7.20
CA ASP A 635 28.87 -12.78 -8.33
C ASP A 635 27.76 -12.50 -9.39
N ILE A 636 27.64 -11.28 -9.87
CA ILE A 636 26.55 -10.82 -10.75
C ILE A 636 26.62 -11.43 -12.18
N GLU A 637 27.78 -11.89 -12.64
CA GLU A 637 27.95 -12.48 -13.96
C GLU A 637 27.67 -13.98 -13.96
N THR A 638 28.12 -14.68 -12.91
CA THR A 638 28.07 -16.14 -12.83
C THR A 638 26.99 -16.69 -11.91
N PHE A 639 26.42 -15.84 -11.05
CA PHE A 639 25.48 -16.19 -9.97
C PHE A 639 26.01 -17.29 -9.05
N THR A 640 27.36 -17.34 -8.94
CA THR A 640 28.02 -18.24 -7.99
C THR A 640 28.01 -17.59 -6.61
N VAL A 641 27.41 -18.25 -5.62
CA VAL A 641 27.42 -17.80 -4.23
C VAL A 641 28.84 -17.64 -3.74
N THR A 642 29.18 -16.47 -3.22
CA THR A 642 30.50 -16.13 -2.68
C THR A 642 30.49 -16.15 -1.16
N ASP A 643 29.40 -15.77 -0.52
CA ASP A 643 29.25 -15.77 0.94
C ASP A 643 27.78 -15.81 1.34
N SER A 644 27.51 -16.14 2.61
CA SER A 644 26.17 -16.08 3.19
C SER A 644 26.27 -15.85 4.70
N VAL A 645 25.37 -15.03 5.23
CA VAL A 645 25.29 -14.73 6.66
C VAL A 645 23.85 -14.82 7.14
N THR A 646 23.67 -15.40 8.34
CA THR A 646 22.38 -15.49 9.05
C THR A 646 22.51 -14.76 10.39
N PHE A 647 21.56 -13.87 10.74
CA PHE A 647 21.52 -13.08 11.96
C PHE A 647 20.89 -13.81 13.14
#